data_e357eeb8bb905079c77395f98b9023c8
#
_entry.id   e357eeb8bb905079c77395f98b9023c8
#
_cell.length_a   1.000
_cell.length_b   1.000
_cell.length_c   1.000
_cell.angle_alpha   90.00
_cell.angle_beta   90.00
_cell.angle_gamma   90.00
#
_symmetry.space_group_name_H-M   'P 1'
#
loop_
_entity.id
_entity.type
_entity.pdbx_description
1 polymer ?
#
loop_
_entity_poly.entity_id
_entity_poly.type
_entity_poly.pdbx_seq_one_letter_code
_entity_poly.pdbx_strand_id
1 'polypeptide(L)'
;MKKLINYFVSILLLILVSFSFSSCGGDGSSSSDQNISGSQSDNLEQYWYKGTNFYHVWIKSFCDSNSDGYGDLNGIRSKLDYIKNTLGCDGIWLSPVFSCAGNGNNVHGYDTTNYYEVNSKFGSQDDLASLINECHQKDMKIIFDFVPNHTSSSHPWFNYSINKQTVDGVNYTDWYVWSTTQKTANTNMENNAFVYNGTRNEYYFGAFGGNMPDLNYSNQAVREEIKKIIKHWMDFGFDGMRVDAVRYLYDNVKSGNYMDDSKSHEIFAEWREILDSYESPKFMMCEAWIEDENRTTLEEYLGTNSKPEFNLVLDFNQGRPCYTSVQNNTSTFNFGTTFKANSASNVAGAGYASFLTNHDLYTARIGTVFNGDALAIEQSTALSLMRANVPIIYYGQEIGMKNLPGSGDAALRGDFDWTEEANQASAAHSILKLNKALLTVRNNYKEAFANGTVTKLSSNDSSKLAYAIVKDTTKLLCIYNLSEDGATSTTFCTNPLGAQTSYSTLIGEKDDSSLTLSSGSVTVTNLSPYSYRIYLIGDDSAQNLYDNETYEASHEVNYRTPYDHMYLRGTINSWGATEMTPDSKNSIFTTDLTINSASTIEFKFCTTNNNWSGTNWGSLNASITSSTDTVFNVKTSTDDNIKVYIPSSGIYTVTFDSYFGTVSVTSSGITLENAQENTVYLRGSFSNWDSYGGIAMAKQNDGTYSVTFTPAAGTYEFKITEENDSWNTAYGVKTASLEVSGGVTKASSTDNFKITVSKASLTIALDKSGSTPVVTVSQ
;
A
#
# COMPACT_ATOMS: atom_id res chain seq x y z
N MET A 1 -33.79 55.80 2.46
CA MET A 1 -32.36 56.14 2.34
C MET A 1 -31.41 55.34 3.24
N LYS A 2 -31.86 54.77 4.37
CA LYS A 2 -30.99 53.92 5.25
C LYS A 2 -30.85 52.43 4.81
N LYS A 3 -31.66 51.95 3.87
CA LYS A 3 -31.53 50.57 3.35
C LYS A 3 -30.68 50.43 2.07
N LEU A 4 -30.30 51.53 1.44
CA LEU A 4 -29.40 51.51 0.26
C LEU A 4 -27.90 51.66 0.65
N ILE A 5 -27.62 52.13 1.85
CA ILE A 5 -26.22 52.34 2.31
C ILE A 5 -25.61 51.02 2.79
N ASN A 6 -26.41 50.09 3.30
CA ASN A 6 -25.90 48.78 3.74
C ASN A 6 -25.60 47.79 2.62
N TYR A 7 -26.12 48.04 1.41
CA TYR A 7 -25.81 47.19 0.24
C TYR A 7 -24.50 47.62 -0.46
N PHE A 8 -24.11 48.89 -0.32
CA PHE A 8 -22.86 49.37 -0.92
C PHE A 8 -21.61 49.09 -0.07
N VAL A 9 -21.74 48.90 1.22
CA VAL A 9 -20.63 48.53 2.11
C VAL A 9 -20.34 47.02 2.03
N SER A 10 -21.33 46.18 1.74
CA SER A 10 -21.14 44.73 1.57
C SER A 10 -20.54 44.36 0.22
N ILE A 11 -20.62 45.22 -0.80
CA ILE A 11 -20.05 44.98 -2.13
C ILE A 11 -18.59 45.53 -2.21
N LEU A 12 -18.21 46.50 -1.36
CA LEU A 12 -16.85 47.04 -1.36
C LEU A 12 -15.86 46.24 -0.52
N LEU A 13 -16.33 45.26 0.34
CA LEU A 13 -15.45 44.33 1.05
C LEU A 13 -15.21 43.01 0.31
N LEU A 14 -15.88 42.80 -0.85
CA LEU A 14 -15.70 41.59 -1.69
C LEU A 14 -14.77 41.81 -2.90
N ILE A 15 -14.15 42.99 -3.04
CA ILE A 15 -13.28 43.32 -4.20
C ILE A 15 -11.79 43.48 -3.82
N LEU A 16 -11.40 43.25 -2.56
CA LEU A 16 -10.03 43.44 -2.09
C LEU A 16 -9.27 42.17 -1.69
N VAL A 17 -9.74 40.98 -2.15
CA VAL A 17 -8.95 39.73 -2.05
C VAL A 17 -8.91 39.05 -3.43
N SER A 18 -8.26 39.70 -4.37
CA SER A 18 -7.81 39.05 -5.59
C SER A 18 -6.65 39.88 -6.15
N PHE A 19 -5.50 39.30 -6.08
CA PHE A 19 -4.31 39.43 -6.91
C PHE A 19 -3.03 39.26 -6.10
N SER A 20 -2.51 38.07 -6.14
CA SER A 20 -1.10 37.81 -6.43
C SER A 20 -0.89 36.27 -6.49
N PHE A 21 -1.26 35.66 -7.62
CA PHE A 21 -0.70 34.37 -7.98
C PHE A 21 0.50 34.61 -8.87
N SER A 22 1.69 34.38 -8.33
CA SER A 22 2.88 34.21 -9.13
C SER A 22 2.92 32.76 -9.60
N SER A 23 2.58 32.53 -10.85
CA SER A 23 2.58 31.22 -11.50
C SER A 23 4.03 30.74 -11.66
N CYS A 24 4.40 29.65 -11.01
CA CYS A 24 5.47 28.80 -11.52
C CYS A 24 4.93 28.14 -12.80
N GLY A 25 5.44 28.53 -13.95
CA GLY A 25 5.01 28.01 -15.25
C GLY A 25 5.45 26.53 -15.38
N GLY A 26 4.48 25.65 -15.48
CA GLY A 26 4.63 24.27 -15.86
C GLY A 26 3.30 23.84 -16.49
N ASP A 27 3.33 23.23 -17.65
CA ASP A 27 2.18 22.81 -18.44
C ASP A 27 1.25 21.93 -17.65
N GLY A 28 -0.04 22.32 -17.65
CA GLY A 28 -1.06 21.69 -16.87
C GLY A 28 -1.58 20.39 -17.44
N SER A 29 -1.44 19.33 -16.69
CA SER A 29 -2.49 18.34 -16.57
C SER A 29 -3.25 18.67 -15.27
N SER A 30 -4.53 19.03 -15.39
CA SER A 30 -5.38 19.36 -14.26
C SER A 30 -5.76 18.10 -13.49
N SER A 31 -4.86 17.63 -12.62
CA SER A 31 -5.27 16.86 -11.47
C SER A 31 -5.74 17.89 -10.42
N SER A 32 -6.95 17.78 -9.96
CA SER A 32 -7.50 18.61 -8.91
C SER A 32 -6.79 18.30 -7.57
N ASP A 33 -5.61 18.90 -7.37
CA ASP A 33 -4.96 18.96 -6.07
C ASP A 33 -5.82 19.87 -5.17
N GLN A 34 -6.80 19.27 -4.51
CA GLN A 34 -7.70 20.01 -3.63
C GLN A 34 -7.12 20.09 -2.22
N ASN A 35 -7.24 21.27 -1.62
CA ASN A 35 -7.12 21.43 -0.17
C ASN A 35 -8.19 20.56 0.49
N ILE A 36 -7.79 19.62 1.33
CA ILE A 36 -8.70 18.81 2.13
C ILE A 36 -9.01 19.62 3.40
N SER A 37 -10.01 20.50 3.32
CA SER A 37 -10.45 21.29 4.45
C SER A 37 -11.71 20.69 5.06
N GLY A 38 -11.67 20.34 6.33
CA GLY A 38 -12.85 19.98 7.13
C GLY A 38 -13.53 21.21 7.69
N SER A 39 -14.84 21.12 7.88
CA SER A 39 -15.67 22.23 8.36
C SER A 39 -15.91 22.23 9.88
N GLN A 40 -15.52 21.18 10.61
CA GLN A 40 -15.86 21.00 12.01
C GLN A 40 -14.68 20.45 12.82
N SER A 41 -14.43 21.06 13.99
CA SER A 41 -13.50 20.54 15.00
C SER A 41 -14.28 19.69 16.00
N ASP A 42 -14.02 18.40 16.04
CA ASP A 42 -14.65 17.48 16.97
C ASP A 42 -13.96 17.51 18.34
N ASN A 43 -14.75 17.48 19.41
CA ASN A 43 -14.22 17.38 20.77
C ASN A 43 -13.68 15.97 21.04
N LEU A 44 -12.37 15.84 21.33
CA LEU A 44 -11.73 14.56 21.59
C LEU A 44 -12.13 13.91 22.94
N GLU A 45 -12.76 14.62 23.86
CA GLU A 45 -13.37 14.00 25.04
C GLU A 45 -14.61 13.18 24.64
N GLN A 46 -15.40 13.71 23.71
CA GLN A 46 -16.58 13.02 23.16
C GLN A 46 -16.22 11.98 22.10
N TYR A 47 -15.29 12.33 21.21
CA TYR A 47 -14.88 11.50 20.07
C TYR A 47 -13.44 11.01 20.26
N TRP A 48 -13.17 10.39 21.41
CA TRP A 48 -11.86 9.96 21.88
C TRP A 48 -11.10 9.12 20.83
N TYR A 49 -11.79 8.29 20.07
CA TYR A 49 -11.20 7.40 19.04
C TYR A 49 -10.50 8.17 17.91
N LYS A 50 -10.87 9.44 17.65
CA LYS A 50 -10.20 10.25 16.63
C LYS A 50 -8.77 10.63 17.00
N GLY A 51 -8.47 10.71 18.31
CA GLY A 51 -7.13 10.96 18.82
C GLY A 51 -6.37 9.71 19.26
N THR A 52 -6.93 8.51 19.05
CA THR A 52 -6.38 7.25 19.52
C THR A 52 -5.48 6.60 18.45
N ASN A 53 -4.34 6.08 18.87
CA ASN A 53 -3.48 5.20 18.07
C ASN A 53 -3.84 3.75 18.42
N PHE A 54 -4.48 3.03 17.50
CA PHE A 54 -4.90 1.64 17.74
C PHE A 54 -3.80 0.65 17.41
N TYR A 55 -3.66 -0.35 18.28
CA TYR A 55 -2.84 -1.53 18.06
C TYR A 55 -3.73 -2.75 17.87
N HIS A 56 -3.69 -3.37 16.69
CA HIS A 56 -4.49 -4.53 16.36
C HIS A 56 -3.74 -5.80 16.78
N VAL A 57 -4.24 -6.46 17.80
CA VAL A 57 -3.69 -7.69 18.37
C VAL A 57 -4.37 -8.92 17.78
N TRP A 58 -3.59 -9.79 17.17
CA TRP A 58 -4.02 -11.15 16.84
C TRP A 58 -3.78 -12.04 18.05
N ILE A 59 -4.83 -12.35 18.83
CA ILE A 59 -4.73 -12.95 20.16
C ILE A 59 -3.88 -14.22 20.14
N LYS A 60 -4.21 -15.17 19.21
CA LYS A 60 -3.54 -16.47 19.08
C LYS A 60 -2.01 -16.37 18.98
N SER A 61 -1.48 -15.32 18.40
CA SER A 61 -0.06 -15.27 17.99
C SER A 61 0.71 -14.10 18.64
N PHE A 62 0.08 -13.33 19.53
CA PHE A 62 0.74 -12.17 20.10
C PHE A 62 1.66 -12.53 21.28
N CYS A 63 1.14 -13.19 22.31
CA CYS A 63 1.92 -13.60 23.47
C CYS A 63 1.28 -14.78 24.19
N ASP A 64 1.99 -15.89 24.25
CA ASP A 64 1.61 -17.11 24.96
C ASP A 64 2.15 -17.06 26.40
N SER A 65 1.27 -16.92 27.41
CA SER A 65 1.67 -16.76 28.80
C SER A 65 1.80 -18.11 29.53
N ASN A 66 1.21 -19.17 28.99
CA ASN A 66 1.09 -20.48 29.64
C ASN A 66 1.90 -21.58 28.93
N SER A 67 2.51 -21.27 27.77
CA SER A 67 3.34 -22.17 26.95
C SER A 67 2.55 -23.34 26.35
N ASP A 68 1.27 -23.15 26.00
CA ASP A 68 0.43 -24.16 25.34
C ASP A 68 0.45 -24.07 23.81
N GLY A 69 1.17 -23.10 23.25
CA GLY A 69 1.29 -22.86 21.83
C GLY A 69 0.22 -21.90 21.27
N TYR A 70 -0.57 -21.27 22.12
CA TYR A 70 -1.53 -20.24 21.77
C TYR A 70 -1.26 -18.97 22.57
N GLY A 71 -1.25 -17.83 21.91
CA GLY A 71 -1.32 -16.54 22.58
C GLY A 71 -2.65 -16.43 23.32
N ASP A 72 -2.66 -15.70 24.43
CA ASP A 72 -3.79 -15.64 25.35
C ASP A 72 -3.98 -14.23 25.94
N LEU A 73 -5.12 -14.02 26.63
CA LEU A 73 -5.50 -12.73 27.24
C LEU A 73 -4.52 -12.29 28.33
N ASN A 74 -3.97 -13.24 29.10
CA ASN A 74 -2.97 -12.94 30.12
C ASN A 74 -1.62 -12.56 29.47
N GLY A 75 -1.27 -13.17 28.34
CA GLY A 75 -0.15 -12.78 27.54
C GLY A 75 -0.25 -11.33 27.05
N ILE A 76 -1.43 -10.96 26.52
CA ILE A 76 -1.70 -9.57 26.13
C ILE A 76 -1.59 -8.64 27.33
N ARG A 77 -2.20 -9.02 28.46
CA ARG A 77 -2.14 -8.23 29.69
C ARG A 77 -0.71 -7.97 30.16
N SER A 78 0.16 -8.98 30.05
CA SER A 78 1.59 -8.85 30.40
C SER A 78 2.36 -7.88 29.52
N LYS A 79 1.79 -7.52 28.34
CA LYS A 79 2.41 -6.66 27.32
C LYS A 79 1.74 -5.29 27.18
N LEU A 80 0.83 -4.92 28.08
CA LEU A 80 0.17 -3.61 28.04
C LEU A 80 1.15 -2.44 28.14
N ASP A 81 2.21 -2.57 28.95
CA ASP A 81 3.25 -1.55 29.05
C ASP A 81 4.07 -1.43 27.75
N TYR A 82 4.29 -2.52 27.05
CA TYR A 82 4.89 -2.48 25.71
C TYR A 82 3.99 -1.66 24.76
N ILE A 83 2.72 -2.00 24.66
CA ILE A 83 1.76 -1.32 23.77
C ILE A 83 1.63 0.17 24.12
N LYS A 84 1.45 0.49 25.40
CA LYS A 84 1.21 1.86 25.88
C LYS A 84 2.48 2.70 25.93
N ASN A 85 3.50 2.23 26.65
CA ASN A 85 4.64 3.05 27.05
C ASN A 85 5.84 2.89 26.08
N THR A 86 6.05 1.67 25.56
CA THR A 86 7.14 1.45 24.61
C THR A 86 6.74 1.89 23.21
N LEU A 87 5.56 1.50 22.73
CA LEU A 87 5.14 1.82 21.38
C LEU A 87 4.40 3.18 21.30
N GLY A 88 3.50 3.48 22.23
CA GLY A 88 2.74 4.72 22.25
C GLY A 88 1.30 4.59 21.73
N CYS A 89 0.76 3.36 21.70
CA CYS A 89 -0.63 3.10 21.38
C CYS A 89 -1.51 3.17 22.63
N ASP A 90 -2.65 3.82 22.52
CA ASP A 90 -3.61 3.99 23.61
C ASP A 90 -4.97 3.33 23.32
N GLY A 91 -5.10 2.62 22.20
CA GLY A 91 -6.24 1.76 21.89
C GLY A 91 -5.80 0.36 21.48
N ILE A 92 -6.54 -0.66 21.90
CA ILE A 92 -6.35 -2.05 21.48
C ILE A 92 -7.57 -2.50 20.71
N TRP A 93 -7.34 -3.08 19.53
CA TRP A 93 -8.33 -3.87 18.82
C TRP A 93 -7.94 -5.35 18.94
N LEU A 94 -8.75 -6.14 19.64
CA LEU A 94 -8.60 -7.60 19.74
C LEU A 94 -9.21 -8.27 18.52
N SER A 95 -8.51 -9.23 17.91
CA SER A 95 -9.13 -10.21 16.99
C SER A 95 -10.29 -10.93 17.67
N PRO A 96 -11.19 -11.64 16.93
CA PRO A 96 -12.39 -12.22 17.54
C PRO A 96 -12.05 -13.09 18.76
N VAL A 97 -12.65 -12.74 19.90
CA VAL A 97 -12.35 -13.34 21.22
C VAL A 97 -13.31 -14.47 21.61
N PHE A 98 -14.40 -14.63 20.86
CA PHE A 98 -15.48 -15.55 21.20
C PHE A 98 -15.17 -17.01 20.86
N SER A 99 -15.93 -17.94 21.46
CA SER A 99 -15.85 -19.35 21.10
C SER A 99 -16.06 -19.56 19.61
N CYS A 100 -15.17 -20.31 18.96
CA CYS A 100 -15.19 -20.57 17.53
C CYS A 100 -14.93 -22.04 17.22
N ALA A 101 -15.21 -22.46 15.98
CA ALA A 101 -15.04 -23.85 15.57
C ALA A 101 -13.58 -24.20 15.20
N GLY A 102 -12.76 -23.22 14.84
CA GLY A 102 -11.39 -23.40 14.41
C GLY A 102 -10.50 -24.09 15.44
N ASN A 103 -9.60 -24.96 14.97
CA ASN A 103 -8.67 -25.72 15.80
C ASN A 103 -7.24 -25.60 15.27
N GLY A 104 -6.24 -25.70 16.17
CA GLY A 104 -4.83 -25.64 15.80
C GLY A 104 -4.47 -24.30 15.14
N ASN A 105 -3.76 -24.32 14.02
CA ASN A 105 -3.37 -23.13 13.29
C ASN A 105 -4.55 -22.41 12.59
N ASN A 106 -5.74 -23.01 12.55
CA ASN A 106 -6.94 -22.46 11.93
C ASN A 106 -7.85 -21.74 12.94
N VAL A 107 -7.38 -21.39 14.14
CA VAL A 107 -8.14 -20.58 15.09
C VAL A 107 -8.07 -19.12 14.64
N HIS A 108 -9.05 -18.71 13.82
CA HIS A 108 -9.16 -17.33 13.35
C HIS A 108 -10.26 -16.54 14.08
N GLY A 109 -11.26 -17.22 14.67
CA GLY A 109 -12.34 -16.60 15.44
C GLY A 109 -13.53 -16.10 14.64
N TYR A 110 -13.43 -16.03 13.29
CA TYR A 110 -14.53 -15.56 12.44
C TYR A 110 -15.63 -16.60 12.22
N ASP A 111 -15.48 -17.83 12.69
CA ASP A 111 -16.46 -18.91 12.67
C ASP A 111 -17.06 -19.13 14.07
N THR A 112 -17.72 -18.12 14.63
CA THR A 112 -18.26 -18.07 15.98
C THR A 112 -19.24 -19.21 16.24
N THR A 113 -19.07 -19.90 17.37
CA THR A 113 -19.98 -20.96 17.86
C THR A 113 -20.79 -20.54 19.09
N ASN A 114 -20.35 -19.53 19.83
CA ASN A 114 -21.07 -18.91 20.94
C ASN A 114 -20.60 -17.47 21.15
N TYR A 115 -21.51 -16.52 21.00
CA TYR A 115 -21.20 -15.08 21.16
C TYR A 115 -21.11 -14.63 22.63
N TYR A 116 -21.54 -15.44 23.58
CA TYR A 116 -21.56 -15.09 25.01
C TYR A 116 -20.40 -15.70 25.81
N GLU A 117 -19.53 -16.45 25.15
CA GLU A 117 -18.40 -17.12 25.78
C GLU A 117 -17.07 -16.72 25.15
N VAL A 118 -16.08 -16.46 25.99
CA VAL A 118 -14.69 -16.31 25.58
C VAL A 118 -14.17 -17.67 25.09
N ASN A 119 -13.38 -17.66 24.04
CA ASN A 119 -12.70 -18.86 23.56
C ASN A 119 -11.76 -19.40 24.65
N SER A 120 -12.01 -20.60 25.12
CA SER A 120 -11.26 -21.22 26.23
C SER A 120 -9.77 -21.38 25.95
N LYS A 121 -9.32 -21.30 24.68
CA LYS A 121 -7.91 -21.29 24.32
C LYS A 121 -7.24 -19.95 24.59
N PHE A 122 -8.02 -18.87 24.61
CA PHE A 122 -7.52 -17.53 24.89
C PHE A 122 -7.61 -17.16 26.36
N GLY A 123 -8.37 -17.92 27.16
CA GLY A 123 -8.56 -17.69 28.59
C GLY A 123 -10.02 -17.79 29.01
N SER A 124 -10.32 -17.28 30.18
CA SER A 124 -11.65 -17.21 30.77
C SER A 124 -12.28 -15.80 30.60
N GLN A 125 -13.57 -15.68 30.95
CA GLN A 125 -14.22 -14.36 31.06
C GLN A 125 -13.58 -13.50 32.16
N ASP A 126 -13.09 -14.11 33.24
CA ASP A 126 -12.37 -13.37 34.29
C ASP A 126 -11.03 -12.82 33.81
N ASP A 127 -10.33 -13.56 32.93
CA ASP A 127 -9.11 -13.07 32.30
C ASP A 127 -9.40 -11.89 31.37
N LEU A 128 -10.49 -11.95 30.60
CA LEU A 128 -10.93 -10.84 29.75
C LEU A 128 -11.31 -9.61 30.59
N ALA A 129 -12.07 -9.81 31.67
CA ALA A 129 -12.44 -8.73 32.60
C ALA A 129 -11.18 -8.08 33.22
N SER A 130 -10.18 -8.90 33.58
CA SER A 130 -8.91 -8.43 34.11
C SER A 130 -8.13 -7.63 33.08
N LEU A 131 -8.09 -8.05 31.82
CA LEU A 131 -7.45 -7.33 30.73
C LEU A 131 -8.12 -5.97 30.50
N ILE A 132 -9.45 -5.93 30.40
CA ILE A 132 -10.22 -4.69 30.22
C ILE A 132 -9.97 -3.71 31.37
N ASN A 133 -10.06 -4.20 32.60
CA ASN A 133 -9.82 -3.36 33.78
C ASN A 133 -8.41 -2.78 33.81
N GLU A 134 -7.39 -3.57 33.45
CA GLU A 134 -6.02 -3.08 33.42
C GLU A 134 -5.76 -2.11 32.27
N CYS A 135 -6.41 -2.29 31.10
CA CYS A 135 -6.41 -1.29 30.04
C CYS A 135 -6.94 0.05 30.55
N HIS A 136 -8.10 0.06 31.22
CA HIS A 136 -8.70 1.27 31.75
C HIS A 136 -7.84 1.93 32.86
N GLN A 137 -7.19 1.14 33.73
CA GLN A 137 -6.25 1.66 34.74
C GLN A 137 -5.02 2.35 34.11
N LYS A 138 -4.68 1.99 32.87
CA LYS A 138 -3.59 2.58 32.11
C LYS A 138 -4.05 3.67 31.12
N ASP A 139 -5.27 4.16 31.24
CA ASP A 139 -5.88 5.08 30.26
C ASP A 139 -5.78 4.57 28.82
N MET A 140 -6.06 3.29 28.64
CA MET A 140 -6.15 2.64 27.34
C MET A 140 -7.59 2.27 27.03
N LYS A 141 -7.95 2.32 25.75
CA LYS A 141 -9.22 1.84 25.22
C LYS A 141 -9.08 0.44 24.64
N ILE A 142 -10.14 -0.36 24.76
CA ILE A 142 -10.14 -1.72 24.23
C ILE A 142 -11.43 -2.02 23.49
N ILE A 143 -11.32 -2.48 22.25
CA ILE A 143 -12.42 -2.89 21.39
C ILE A 143 -12.25 -4.35 20.96
N PHE A 144 -13.36 -5.02 20.66
CA PHE A 144 -13.34 -6.37 20.13
C PHE A 144 -13.75 -6.42 18.67
N ASP A 145 -13.39 -7.50 18.00
CA ASP A 145 -13.84 -7.82 16.65
C ASP A 145 -15.18 -8.54 16.72
N PHE A 146 -16.20 -7.99 16.12
CA PHE A 146 -17.55 -8.52 16.11
C PHE A 146 -17.92 -9.02 14.72
N VAL A 147 -18.34 -10.30 14.65
CA VAL A 147 -18.68 -11.00 13.41
C VAL A 147 -20.19 -11.25 13.36
N PRO A 148 -21.00 -10.25 13.02
CA PRO A 148 -22.47 -10.40 13.03
C PRO A 148 -23.06 -10.97 11.75
N ASN A 149 -22.31 -11.01 10.64
CA ASN A 149 -22.83 -11.45 9.35
C ASN A 149 -23.22 -12.93 9.34
N HIS A 150 -22.40 -13.78 9.91
CA HIS A 150 -22.52 -15.22 9.85
C HIS A 150 -22.12 -15.87 11.17
N THR A 151 -22.42 -17.16 11.31
CA THR A 151 -21.89 -17.99 12.40
C THR A 151 -21.13 -19.17 11.81
N SER A 152 -20.44 -19.93 12.66
CA SER A 152 -20.02 -21.27 12.26
C SER A 152 -21.22 -22.15 11.90
N SER A 153 -21.05 -23.04 10.92
CA SER A 153 -22.01 -24.14 10.68
C SER A 153 -22.15 -25.09 11.88
N SER A 154 -21.24 -25.03 12.85
CA SER A 154 -21.31 -25.76 14.14
C SER A 154 -22.05 -24.98 15.22
N HIS A 155 -22.51 -23.74 14.96
CA HIS A 155 -23.28 -22.98 15.94
C HIS A 155 -24.63 -23.67 16.27
N PRO A 156 -25.05 -23.72 17.53
CA PRO A 156 -26.34 -24.32 17.89
C PRO A 156 -27.54 -23.76 17.13
N TRP A 157 -27.55 -22.43 16.88
CA TRP A 157 -28.62 -21.78 16.12
C TRP A 157 -28.77 -22.35 14.70
N PHE A 158 -27.65 -22.65 14.03
CA PHE A 158 -27.68 -23.24 12.69
C PHE A 158 -28.28 -24.63 12.71
N ASN A 159 -27.92 -25.47 13.70
CA ASN A 159 -28.49 -26.77 13.88
C ASN A 159 -30.02 -26.71 14.19
N TYR A 160 -30.43 -25.75 15.05
CA TYR A 160 -31.87 -25.52 15.32
C TYR A 160 -32.60 -25.06 14.05
N SER A 161 -31.98 -24.23 13.24
CA SER A 161 -32.54 -23.76 11.97
C SER A 161 -32.68 -24.87 10.92
N ILE A 162 -31.65 -25.74 10.79
CA ILE A 162 -31.72 -26.95 9.94
C ILE A 162 -32.93 -27.81 10.30
N ASN A 163 -33.16 -28.03 11.59
CA ASN A 163 -34.23 -28.89 12.10
C ASN A 163 -35.55 -28.17 12.33
N LYS A 164 -35.67 -26.89 11.95
CA LYS A 164 -36.88 -26.04 12.10
C LYS A 164 -37.42 -26.04 13.53
N GLN A 165 -36.52 -25.94 14.51
CA GLN A 165 -36.83 -26.08 15.94
C GLN A 165 -37.26 -24.76 16.58
N THR A 166 -38.10 -24.92 17.62
CA THR A 166 -38.33 -23.87 18.61
C THR A 166 -37.66 -24.30 19.92
N VAL A 167 -36.75 -23.48 20.43
CA VAL A 167 -35.99 -23.72 21.66
C VAL A 167 -36.20 -22.53 22.59
N ASP A 168 -36.59 -22.80 23.83
CA ASP A 168 -36.87 -21.77 24.85
C ASP A 168 -37.82 -20.66 24.36
N GLY A 169 -38.79 -21.03 23.53
CA GLY A 169 -39.80 -20.12 22.97
C GLY A 169 -39.33 -19.36 21.72
N VAL A 170 -38.08 -19.49 21.30
CA VAL A 170 -37.53 -18.86 20.10
C VAL A 170 -37.63 -19.83 18.91
N ASN A 171 -38.27 -19.38 17.84
CA ASN A 171 -38.34 -20.13 16.60
C ASN A 171 -37.14 -19.86 15.70
N TYR A 172 -36.28 -20.86 15.52
CA TYR A 172 -35.04 -20.75 14.73
C TYR A 172 -35.22 -21.08 13.26
N THR A 173 -36.41 -21.37 12.76
CA THR A 173 -36.64 -21.83 11.38
C THR A 173 -35.99 -20.91 10.34
N ASP A 174 -36.13 -19.60 10.48
CA ASP A 174 -35.67 -18.62 9.50
C ASP A 174 -34.58 -17.68 10.05
N TRP A 175 -33.73 -18.20 10.96
CA TRP A 175 -32.60 -17.45 11.51
C TRP A 175 -31.45 -17.30 10.53
N TYR A 176 -31.39 -18.15 9.51
CA TYR A 176 -30.39 -18.09 8.43
C TYR A 176 -31.09 -17.88 7.09
N VAL A 177 -30.34 -17.48 6.08
CA VAL A 177 -30.85 -17.22 4.75
C VAL A 177 -31.04 -18.54 4.00
N TRP A 178 -32.28 -18.97 3.80
CA TRP A 178 -32.63 -20.20 3.14
C TRP A 178 -33.34 -20.00 1.80
N SER A 179 -33.18 -20.96 0.88
CA SER A 179 -33.89 -21.03 -0.39
C SER A 179 -34.32 -22.46 -0.69
N THR A 180 -35.57 -22.64 -1.14
CA THR A 180 -36.09 -23.95 -1.59
C THR A 180 -35.54 -24.34 -2.96
N THR A 181 -34.95 -23.42 -3.71
CA THR A 181 -34.35 -23.65 -5.02
C THR A 181 -32.89 -23.23 -4.99
N GLN A 182 -32.07 -23.95 -5.74
CA GLN A 182 -30.70 -23.51 -5.98
C GLN A 182 -30.71 -22.16 -6.66
N LYS A 183 -29.89 -21.24 -6.17
CA LYS A 183 -29.65 -19.93 -6.77
C LYS A 183 -28.19 -19.79 -7.12
N THR A 184 -27.92 -19.06 -8.18
CA THR A 184 -26.56 -18.67 -8.51
C THR A 184 -26.29 -17.34 -7.84
N ALA A 185 -25.36 -17.32 -6.90
CA ALA A 185 -24.88 -16.12 -6.25
C ALA A 185 -23.36 -16.22 -6.16
N ASN A 186 -22.71 -15.31 -6.86
CA ASN A 186 -21.27 -15.14 -6.74
C ASN A 186 -21.06 -13.91 -5.86
N THR A 187 -20.39 -14.11 -4.73
CA THR A 187 -19.88 -13.03 -3.91
C THR A 187 -18.43 -12.74 -4.32
N ASN A 188 -17.85 -11.67 -3.81
CA ASN A 188 -16.42 -11.42 -4.01
C ASN A 188 -15.53 -12.51 -3.35
N MET A 189 -16.11 -13.28 -2.41
CA MET A 189 -15.41 -14.31 -1.64
C MET A 189 -15.70 -15.72 -2.13
N GLU A 190 -16.91 -16.00 -2.63
CA GLU A 190 -17.36 -17.35 -3.02
C GLU A 190 -18.10 -17.39 -4.35
N ASN A 191 -17.76 -18.40 -5.16
CA ASN A 191 -18.55 -18.82 -6.30
C ASN A 191 -19.60 -19.84 -5.83
N ASN A 192 -20.88 -19.63 -6.14
CA ASN A 192 -21.99 -20.45 -5.69
C ASN A 192 -22.19 -20.47 -4.15
N ALA A 193 -22.38 -19.29 -3.58
CA ALA A 193 -22.60 -19.13 -2.15
C ALA A 193 -23.85 -19.85 -1.58
N PHE A 194 -24.72 -20.46 -2.41
CA PHE A 194 -25.84 -21.29 -1.96
C PHE A 194 -25.45 -22.76 -1.86
N VAL A 195 -25.43 -23.28 -0.63
CA VAL A 195 -25.01 -24.64 -0.28
C VAL A 195 -26.21 -25.50 0.06
N TYR A 196 -26.33 -26.69 -0.53
CA TYR A 196 -27.41 -27.63 -0.28
C TYR A 196 -27.24 -28.31 1.08
N ASN A 197 -28.31 -28.30 1.90
CA ASN A 197 -28.42 -29.03 3.13
C ASN A 197 -29.40 -30.21 2.99
N GLY A 198 -28.87 -31.43 3.02
CA GLY A 198 -29.66 -32.63 2.79
C GLY A 198 -30.68 -32.96 3.92
N THR A 199 -30.45 -32.52 5.16
CA THR A 199 -31.38 -32.70 6.28
C THR A 199 -32.60 -31.83 6.15
N ARG A 200 -32.38 -30.53 5.81
CA ARG A 200 -33.47 -29.56 5.63
C ARG A 200 -34.10 -29.64 4.25
N ASN A 201 -33.40 -30.23 3.27
CA ASN A 201 -33.78 -30.30 1.86
C ASN A 201 -33.96 -28.88 1.21
N GLU A 202 -33.14 -27.95 1.64
CA GLU A 202 -33.11 -26.55 1.18
C GLU A 202 -31.65 -26.10 1.01
N TYR A 203 -31.44 -24.96 0.38
CA TYR A 203 -30.11 -24.33 0.24
C TYR A 203 -29.99 -23.20 1.23
N TYR A 204 -28.85 -23.08 1.91
CA TYR A 204 -28.53 -21.91 2.71
C TYR A 204 -27.47 -21.06 2.04
N PHE A 205 -27.50 -19.78 2.35
CA PHE A 205 -26.52 -18.81 1.85
C PHE A 205 -25.34 -18.74 2.82
N GLY A 206 -24.12 -18.66 2.27
CA GLY A 206 -22.88 -18.45 2.99
C GLY A 206 -21.94 -17.61 2.14
N ALA A 207 -21.91 -16.29 2.34
CA ALA A 207 -21.10 -15.36 1.57
C ALA A 207 -19.61 -15.69 1.64
N PHE A 208 -19.17 -16.29 2.76
CA PHE A 208 -17.79 -16.70 3.05
C PHE A 208 -17.58 -18.22 3.02
N GLY A 209 -18.49 -18.94 2.41
CA GLY A 209 -18.42 -20.39 2.26
C GLY A 209 -19.37 -21.18 3.14
N GLY A 210 -19.50 -22.48 2.84
CA GLY A 210 -20.50 -23.36 3.49
C GLY A 210 -20.28 -23.58 4.97
N ASN A 211 -19.11 -23.30 5.50
CA ASN A 211 -18.82 -23.41 6.94
C ASN A 211 -19.25 -22.17 7.73
N MET A 212 -19.63 -21.10 7.04
CA MET A 212 -20.02 -19.82 7.62
C MET A 212 -21.38 -19.37 7.05
N PRO A 213 -22.51 -20.00 7.48
CA PRO A 213 -23.85 -19.64 7.02
C PRO A 213 -24.26 -18.26 7.50
N ASP A 214 -24.85 -17.44 6.61
CA ASP A 214 -25.25 -16.08 6.88
C ASP A 214 -26.55 -16.00 7.67
N LEU A 215 -26.57 -15.12 8.68
CA LEU A 215 -27.73 -14.82 9.50
C LEU A 215 -28.77 -14.03 8.70
N ASN A 216 -30.04 -14.28 8.93
CA ASN A 216 -31.15 -13.64 8.22
C ASN A 216 -31.61 -12.36 8.94
N TYR A 217 -31.09 -11.22 8.57
CA TYR A 217 -31.46 -9.91 9.14
C TYR A 217 -32.85 -9.42 8.73
N SER A 218 -33.55 -10.11 7.82
CA SER A 218 -34.99 -9.87 7.63
C SER A 218 -35.83 -10.42 8.79
N ASN A 219 -35.25 -11.30 9.64
CA ASN A 219 -35.86 -11.86 10.82
C ASN A 219 -35.61 -10.94 12.03
N GLN A 220 -36.71 -10.39 12.61
CA GLN A 220 -36.61 -9.49 13.75
C GLN A 220 -35.97 -10.17 14.99
N ALA A 221 -36.15 -11.48 15.18
CA ALA A 221 -35.58 -12.19 16.33
C ALA A 221 -34.03 -12.23 16.23
N VAL A 222 -33.46 -12.35 15.02
CA VAL A 222 -32.03 -12.26 14.77
C VAL A 222 -31.54 -10.85 15.13
N ARG A 223 -32.20 -9.79 14.63
CA ARG A 223 -31.81 -8.40 14.92
C ARG A 223 -31.83 -8.11 16.42
N GLU A 224 -32.86 -8.55 17.14
CA GLU A 224 -32.96 -8.36 18.59
C GLU A 224 -31.88 -9.13 19.36
N GLU A 225 -31.53 -10.33 18.91
CA GLU A 225 -30.46 -11.09 19.56
C GLU A 225 -29.10 -10.46 19.36
N ILE A 226 -28.79 -9.97 18.18
CA ILE A 226 -27.55 -9.24 17.90
C ILE A 226 -27.45 -7.99 18.77
N LYS A 227 -28.54 -7.24 18.93
CA LYS A 227 -28.58 -6.07 19.85
C LYS A 227 -28.28 -6.44 21.30
N LYS A 228 -28.78 -7.61 21.76
CA LYS A 228 -28.47 -8.12 23.11
C LYS A 228 -26.99 -8.47 23.25
N ILE A 229 -26.39 -9.09 22.23
CA ILE A 229 -24.97 -9.41 22.23
C ILE A 229 -24.13 -8.13 22.32
N ILE A 230 -24.43 -7.14 21.48
CA ILE A 230 -23.74 -5.83 21.51
C ILE A 230 -23.83 -5.23 22.91
N LYS A 231 -25.05 -5.15 23.46
CA LYS A 231 -25.27 -4.59 24.80
C LYS A 231 -24.53 -5.38 25.88
N HIS A 232 -24.55 -6.71 25.82
CA HIS A 232 -23.86 -7.58 26.78
C HIS A 232 -22.35 -7.25 26.85
N TRP A 233 -21.67 -7.11 25.72
CA TRP A 233 -20.24 -6.85 25.72
C TRP A 233 -19.88 -5.38 26.02
N MET A 234 -20.75 -4.44 25.70
CA MET A 234 -20.58 -3.05 26.15
C MET A 234 -20.77 -2.92 27.66
N ASP A 235 -21.77 -3.63 28.23
CA ASP A 235 -22.01 -3.70 29.69
C ASP A 235 -20.88 -4.48 30.41
N PHE A 236 -20.23 -5.43 29.72
CA PHE A 236 -19.08 -6.17 30.23
C PHE A 236 -17.84 -5.29 30.38
N GLY A 237 -17.75 -4.21 29.62
CA GLY A 237 -16.72 -3.19 29.79
C GLY A 237 -15.95 -2.76 28.54
N PHE A 238 -16.17 -3.36 27.39
CA PHE A 238 -15.52 -2.88 26.16
C PHE A 238 -15.88 -1.44 25.84
N ASP A 239 -14.95 -0.69 25.25
CA ASP A 239 -15.14 0.69 24.80
C ASP A 239 -15.79 0.80 23.43
N GLY A 240 -15.86 -0.33 22.69
CA GLY A 240 -16.43 -0.37 21.35
C GLY A 240 -16.16 -1.67 20.64
N MET A 241 -16.42 -1.68 19.33
CA MET A 241 -16.24 -2.85 18.46
C MET A 241 -15.78 -2.47 17.06
N ARG A 242 -15.04 -3.36 16.42
CA ARG A 242 -14.89 -3.40 14.96
C ARG A 242 -15.90 -4.42 14.43
N VAL A 243 -16.67 -4.05 13.44
CA VAL A 243 -17.69 -4.90 12.84
C VAL A 243 -17.18 -5.45 11.52
N ASP A 244 -17.15 -6.78 11.47
CA ASP A 244 -16.71 -7.57 10.33
C ASP A 244 -17.76 -7.59 9.21
N ALA A 245 -17.30 -7.65 7.96
CA ALA A 245 -18.09 -8.03 6.78
C ALA A 245 -19.39 -7.22 6.57
N VAL A 246 -19.42 -5.93 6.92
CA VAL A 246 -20.65 -5.10 6.94
C VAL A 246 -21.37 -5.03 5.59
N ARG A 247 -20.64 -5.22 4.48
CA ARG A 247 -21.19 -5.19 3.11
C ARG A 247 -22.22 -6.29 2.86
N TYR A 248 -22.13 -7.40 3.59
CA TYR A 248 -22.89 -8.63 3.37
C TYR A 248 -24.03 -8.82 4.37
N LEU A 249 -24.28 -7.88 5.29
CA LEU A 249 -25.16 -8.09 6.45
C LEU A 249 -26.61 -8.39 6.06
N TYR A 250 -27.17 -7.73 5.06
CA TYR A 250 -28.56 -7.93 4.64
C TYR A 250 -28.64 -8.55 3.25
N ASP A 251 -28.97 -9.84 3.22
CA ASP A 251 -29.08 -10.60 1.98
C ASP A 251 -30.47 -10.50 1.38
N ASN A 252 -30.61 -9.75 0.29
CA ASN A 252 -31.86 -9.68 -0.43
C ASN A 252 -31.98 -10.78 -1.48
N VAL A 253 -32.26 -11.99 -1.02
CA VAL A 253 -32.38 -13.19 -1.85
C VAL A 253 -33.41 -13.03 -2.98
N LYS A 254 -34.42 -12.18 -2.81
CA LYS A 254 -35.46 -11.94 -3.82
C LYS A 254 -34.99 -11.07 -4.95
N SER A 255 -34.21 -10.04 -4.66
CA SER A 255 -33.67 -9.13 -5.67
C SER A 255 -32.36 -9.64 -6.29
N GLY A 256 -31.72 -10.63 -5.66
CA GLY A 256 -30.39 -11.10 -6.04
C GLY A 256 -29.28 -10.13 -5.63
N ASN A 257 -29.55 -9.20 -4.73
CA ASN A 257 -28.56 -8.31 -4.13
C ASN A 257 -28.03 -8.94 -2.84
N TYR A 258 -26.73 -9.24 -2.81
CA TYR A 258 -26.05 -9.91 -1.70
C TYR A 258 -24.98 -9.04 -1.05
N MET A 259 -24.91 -7.78 -1.41
CA MET A 259 -23.87 -6.86 -0.93
C MET A 259 -24.37 -5.42 -0.99
N ASP A 260 -23.98 -4.60 -0.02
CA ASP A 260 -24.30 -3.16 0.07
C ASP A 260 -25.82 -2.84 -0.01
N ASP A 261 -26.67 -3.69 0.60
CA ASP A 261 -28.12 -3.44 0.63
C ASP A 261 -28.45 -2.29 1.60
N SER A 262 -29.34 -1.38 1.15
CA SER A 262 -29.74 -0.20 1.94
C SER A 262 -30.32 -0.51 3.32
N LYS A 263 -30.85 -1.72 3.52
CA LYS A 263 -31.37 -2.17 4.82
C LYS A 263 -30.28 -2.48 5.84
N SER A 264 -29.07 -2.77 5.40
CA SER A 264 -27.91 -2.87 6.30
C SER A 264 -27.70 -1.54 7.04
N HIS A 265 -27.83 -0.41 6.35
CA HIS A 265 -27.70 0.92 6.94
C HIS A 265 -28.79 1.25 7.99
N GLU A 266 -30.01 0.68 7.85
CA GLU A 266 -31.03 0.80 8.90
C GLU A 266 -30.59 0.09 10.18
N ILE A 267 -29.97 -1.08 10.04
CA ILE A 267 -29.51 -1.92 11.16
C ILE A 267 -28.30 -1.29 11.85
N PHE A 268 -27.35 -0.75 11.08
CA PHE A 268 -26.19 -0.07 11.65
C PHE A 268 -26.59 1.17 12.46
N ALA A 269 -27.56 1.94 12.00
CA ALA A 269 -28.09 3.05 12.76
C ALA A 269 -28.77 2.61 14.07
N GLU A 270 -29.50 1.46 14.09
CA GLU A 270 -30.04 0.90 15.34
C GLU A 270 -28.93 0.52 16.33
N TRP A 271 -27.81 -0.04 15.84
CA TRP A 271 -26.66 -0.36 16.71
C TRP A 271 -25.99 0.92 17.22
N ARG A 272 -25.88 1.94 16.38
CA ARG A 272 -25.34 3.24 16.78
C ARG A 272 -26.16 3.88 17.88
N GLU A 273 -27.49 3.87 17.80
CA GLU A 273 -28.39 4.37 18.84
C GLU A 273 -28.15 3.67 20.19
N ILE A 274 -27.90 2.35 20.20
CA ILE A 274 -27.53 1.61 21.41
C ILE A 274 -26.22 2.13 21.98
N LEU A 275 -25.18 2.29 21.16
CA LEU A 275 -23.86 2.70 21.59
C LEU A 275 -23.86 4.15 22.10
N ASP A 276 -24.60 5.04 21.46
CA ASP A 276 -24.73 6.44 21.86
C ASP A 276 -25.59 6.61 23.13
N SER A 277 -26.36 5.58 23.55
CA SER A 277 -27.17 5.62 24.77
C SER A 277 -26.36 5.46 26.05
N TYR A 278 -25.08 5.07 25.96
CA TYR A 278 -24.20 4.97 27.12
C TYR A 278 -23.77 6.37 27.58
N GLU A 279 -23.59 6.57 28.89
CA GLU A 279 -23.12 7.84 29.46
C GLU A 279 -21.78 8.27 28.81
N SER A 280 -20.87 7.33 28.60
CA SER A 280 -19.70 7.52 27.75
C SER A 280 -19.96 6.78 26.44
N PRO A 281 -20.25 7.50 25.34
CA PRO A 281 -20.59 6.87 24.07
C PRO A 281 -19.56 5.84 23.63
N LYS A 282 -20.06 4.67 23.29
CA LYS A 282 -19.23 3.57 22.81
C LYS A 282 -18.93 3.77 21.33
N PHE A 283 -17.90 3.12 20.86
CA PHE A 283 -17.33 3.28 19.52
C PHE A 283 -17.66 2.09 18.62
N MET A 284 -17.92 2.33 17.34
CA MET A 284 -17.91 1.27 16.34
C MET A 284 -17.22 1.68 15.05
N MET A 285 -16.42 0.76 14.52
CA MET A 285 -15.68 0.85 13.28
C MET A 285 -16.08 -0.29 12.35
N CYS A 286 -16.22 -0.03 11.06
CA CYS A 286 -16.59 -1.09 10.11
C CYS A 286 -15.47 -1.53 9.19
N GLU A 287 -15.50 -2.82 8.86
CA GLU A 287 -14.81 -3.34 7.69
C GLU A 287 -15.79 -3.37 6.51
N ALA A 288 -15.69 -2.33 5.68
CA ALA A 288 -16.23 -2.34 4.34
C ALA A 288 -15.06 -2.39 3.36
N TRP A 289 -14.68 -3.59 2.91
CA TRP A 289 -13.57 -3.74 1.97
C TRP A 289 -13.93 -3.17 0.61
N ILE A 290 -13.64 -1.89 0.43
CA ILE A 290 -13.92 -1.10 -0.76
C ILE A 290 -12.63 -0.40 -1.17
N GLU A 291 -12.15 -0.72 -2.36
CA GLU A 291 -10.95 -0.11 -2.95
C GLU A 291 -11.35 0.91 -4.06
N ASP A 292 -12.54 1.50 -3.95
CA ASP A 292 -13.01 2.54 -4.87
C ASP A 292 -12.40 3.90 -4.51
N GLU A 293 -11.65 4.49 -5.43
CA GLU A 293 -11.04 5.80 -5.25
C GLU A 293 -12.07 6.92 -5.01
N ASN A 294 -13.28 6.79 -5.49
CA ASN A 294 -14.33 7.79 -5.28
C ASN A 294 -14.94 7.74 -3.87
N ARG A 295 -14.73 6.63 -3.13
CA ARG A 295 -15.18 6.44 -1.75
C ARG A 295 -16.65 6.67 -1.46
N THR A 296 -17.50 6.88 -2.45
CA THR A 296 -18.91 7.16 -2.24
C THR A 296 -19.56 6.05 -1.43
N THR A 297 -19.39 4.80 -1.84
CA THR A 297 -19.95 3.64 -1.14
C THR A 297 -19.33 3.46 0.26
N LEU A 298 -18.03 3.71 0.42
CA LEU A 298 -17.39 3.62 1.74
C LEU A 298 -17.96 4.65 2.72
N GLU A 299 -18.22 5.87 2.26
CA GLU A 299 -18.73 6.96 3.09
C GLU A 299 -20.21 6.80 3.43
N GLU A 300 -20.98 6.02 2.67
CA GLU A 300 -22.36 5.65 3.03
C GLU A 300 -22.44 4.96 4.39
N TYR A 301 -21.40 4.18 4.78
CA TYR A 301 -21.32 3.53 6.09
C TYR A 301 -21.10 4.49 7.27
N LEU A 302 -20.76 5.74 7.03
CA LEU A 302 -20.75 6.78 8.08
C LEU A 302 -22.16 7.27 8.40
N GLY A 303 -23.12 7.07 7.49
CA GLY A 303 -24.47 7.56 7.61
C GLY A 303 -24.58 9.07 7.37
N THR A 304 -25.46 9.74 8.13
CA THR A 304 -25.68 11.18 8.06
C THR A 304 -25.72 11.79 9.45
N ASN A 305 -25.64 13.12 9.59
CA ASN A 305 -25.78 13.80 10.88
C ASN A 305 -27.12 13.53 11.58
N SER A 306 -28.19 13.27 10.82
CA SER A 306 -29.50 12.92 11.38
C SER A 306 -29.69 11.44 11.66
N LYS A 307 -28.87 10.59 11.05
CA LYS A 307 -28.87 9.15 11.19
C LYS A 307 -27.42 8.65 11.08
N PRO A 308 -26.59 8.88 12.11
CA PRO A 308 -25.21 8.42 12.10
C PRO A 308 -25.16 6.90 12.19
N GLU A 309 -24.14 6.32 11.56
CA GLU A 309 -23.88 4.88 11.57
C GLU A 309 -22.51 4.63 12.21
N PHE A 310 -21.50 4.20 11.45
CA PHE A 310 -20.19 3.95 12.03
C PHE A 310 -19.45 5.24 12.39
N ASN A 311 -18.67 5.18 13.46
CA ASN A 311 -17.77 6.27 13.87
C ASN A 311 -16.57 6.36 12.90
N LEU A 312 -16.00 5.20 12.54
CA LEU A 312 -14.91 5.13 11.59
C LEU A 312 -15.17 4.04 10.54
N VAL A 313 -14.69 4.29 9.34
CA VAL A 313 -14.57 3.28 8.28
C VAL A 313 -13.11 2.87 8.12
N LEU A 314 -12.83 1.57 8.01
CA LEU A 314 -11.51 1.07 7.60
C LEU A 314 -11.27 1.43 6.14
N ASP A 315 -10.27 2.25 5.88
CA ASP A 315 -10.03 2.80 4.56
C ASP A 315 -8.89 2.06 3.85
N PHE A 316 -9.28 1.08 3.04
CA PHE A 316 -8.37 0.24 2.26
C PHE A 316 -7.61 1.03 1.18
N ASN A 317 -8.09 2.22 0.77
CA ASN A 317 -7.43 3.05 -0.24
C ASN A 317 -6.24 3.83 0.30
N GLN A 318 -6.03 3.87 1.60
CA GLN A 318 -4.97 4.69 2.18
C GLN A 318 -3.65 3.95 2.44
N GLY A 319 -3.68 2.63 2.67
CA GLY A 319 -2.49 1.86 3.02
C GLY A 319 -1.58 1.57 1.83
N ARG A 320 -2.15 0.99 0.78
CA ARG A 320 -1.39 0.56 -0.42
C ARG A 320 -0.54 1.68 -1.04
N PRO A 321 -1.05 2.91 -1.27
CA PRO A 321 -0.24 3.97 -1.83
C PRO A 321 1.01 4.32 -1.01
N CYS A 322 1.02 4.09 0.30
CA CYS A 322 2.19 4.38 1.13
C CYS A 322 3.38 3.51 0.78
N TYR A 323 3.19 2.21 0.64
CA TYR A 323 4.30 1.33 0.29
C TYR A 323 4.56 1.27 -1.22
N THR A 324 3.54 1.38 -2.08
CA THR A 324 3.77 1.41 -3.53
C THR A 324 4.47 2.68 -4.00
N SER A 325 4.29 3.81 -3.30
CA SER A 325 5.05 5.03 -3.56
C SER A 325 6.54 4.84 -3.31
N VAL A 326 6.89 4.15 -2.24
CA VAL A 326 8.28 3.80 -1.92
C VAL A 326 8.84 2.81 -2.93
N GLN A 327 8.08 1.75 -3.28
CA GLN A 327 8.49 0.76 -4.28
C GLN A 327 8.73 1.36 -5.67
N ASN A 328 7.95 2.36 -6.06
CA ASN A 328 7.98 2.96 -7.39
C ASN A 328 8.70 4.32 -7.42
N ASN A 329 9.30 4.74 -6.31
CA ASN A 329 10.03 6.00 -6.19
C ASN A 329 9.20 7.23 -6.63
N THR A 330 7.88 7.22 -6.38
CA THR A 330 6.99 8.27 -6.92
C THR A 330 5.77 8.53 -6.04
N SER A 331 5.32 9.77 -6.02
CA SER A 331 4.10 10.24 -5.37
C SER A 331 2.92 10.43 -6.34
N THR A 332 2.87 9.69 -7.45
CA THR A 332 1.82 9.79 -8.48
C THR A 332 0.50 9.11 -8.09
N PHE A 333 0.05 9.26 -6.86
CA PHE A 333 -1.25 8.81 -6.39
C PHE A 333 -2.19 10.00 -6.20
N ASN A 334 -3.49 9.74 -6.14
CA ASN A 334 -4.48 10.76 -5.81
C ASN A 334 -4.33 11.17 -4.34
N PHE A 335 -3.69 12.31 -4.10
CA PHE A 335 -3.42 12.80 -2.75
C PHE A 335 -4.71 13.00 -1.94
N GLY A 336 -5.76 13.54 -2.56
CA GLY A 336 -7.04 13.81 -1.90
C GLY A 336 -7.73 12.56 -1.35
N THR A 337 -7.61 11.43 -2.04
CA THR A 337 -8.12 10.15 -1.55
C THR A 337 -7.15 9.44 -0.60
N THR A 338 -5.86 9.43 -0.91
CA THR A 338 -4.85 8.72 -0.12
C THR A 338 -4.60 9.36 1.24
N PHE A 339 -4.64 10.70 1.33
CA PHE A 339 -4.43 11.46 2.56
C PHE A 339 -5.71 12.12 3.08
N LYS A 340 -6.86 11.47 2.90
CA LYS A 340 -8.13 12.01 3.38
C LYS A 340 -8.12 12.13 4.91
N ALA A 341 -8.29 13.36 5.38
CA ALA A 341 -8.28 13.69 6.80
C ALA A 341 -9.64 13.38 7.45
N ASN A 342 -9.64 13.10 8.76
CA ASN A 342 -10.87 12.96 9.54
C ASN A 342 -11.76 14.20 9.44
N SER A 343 -11.13 15.40 9.42
CA SER A 343 -11.83 16.67 9.26
C SER A 343 -12.56 16.83 7.91
N ALA A 344 -12.30 15.97 6.95
CA ALA A 344 -13.02 15.95 5.66
C ALA A 344 -14.33 15.13 5.70
N SER A 345 -14.66 14.48 6.82
CA SER A 345 -15.96 13.83 7.00
C SER A 345 -17.08 14.87 7.12
N ASN A 346 -18.21 14.60 6.48
CA ASN A 346 -19.40 15.43 6.56
C ASN A 346 -20.32 15.04 7.74
N VAL A 347 -19.99 13.96 8.47
CA VAL A 347 -20.75 13.46 9.61
C VAL A 347 -19.96 13.76 10.89
N ALA A 348 -20.60 14.42 11.83
CA ALA A 348 -19.97 14.82 13.11
C ALA A 348 -19.47 13.58 13.86
N GLY A 349 -18.23 13.66 14.34
CA GLY A 349 -17.58 12.55 15.03
C GLY A 349 -17.22 11.36 14.14
N ALA A 350 -17.52 11.39 12.85
CA ALA A 350 -17.12 10.32 11.96
C ALA A 350 -15.77 10.62 11.26
N GLY A 351 -15.11 9.56 10.78
CA GLY A 351 -13.80 9.70 10.12
C GLY A 351 -13.30 8.40 9.50
N TYR A 352 -12.01 8.36 9.28
CA TYR A 352 -11.32 7.30 8.55
C TYR A 352 -10.25 6.67 9.45
N ALA A 353 -10.19 5.34 9.44
CA ALA A 353 -9.09 4.59 10.02
C ALA A 353 -8.22 4.01 8.91
N SER A 354 -6.91 4.25 8.99
CA SER A 354 -5.95 3.76 8.01
C SER A 354 -4.97 2.77 8.63
N PHE A 355 -4.51 1.85 7.81
CA PHE A 355 -3.54 0.83 8.18
C PHE A 355 -2.58 0.59 7.01
N LEU A 356 -1.35 0.20 7.30
CA LEU A 356 -0.37 -0.14 6.28
C LEU A 356 -0.53 -1.59 5.83
N THR A 357 -0.74 -2.48 6.81
CA THR A 357 -1.01 -3.91 6.62
C THR A 357 -2.08 -4.37 7.61
N ASN A 358 -2.71 -5.51 7.37
CA ASN A 358 -3.70 -6.10 8.26
C ASN A 358 -3.57 -7.65 8.30
N HIS A 359 -4.54 -8.31 8.89
CA HIS A 359 -4.57 -9.77 9.07
C HIS A 359 -5.14 -10.55 7.87
N ASP A 360 -5.62 -9.86 6.85
CA ASP A 360 -6.16 -10.44 5.61
C ASP A 360 -5.24 -10.15 4.42
N LEU A 361 -5.44 -10.86 3.31
CA LEU A 361 -4.62 -10.74 2.10
C LEU A 361 -4.83 -9.42 1.32
N TYR A 362 -5.16 -8.33 1.99
CA TYR A 362 -5.11 -7.00 1.40
C TYR A 362 -3.70 -6.69 0.87
N THR A 363 -2.69 -7.03 1.68
CA THR A 363 -1.27 -6.97 1.30
C THR A 363 -0.48 -7.96 2.15
N ALA A 364 0.72 -8.31 1.73
CA ALA A 364 1.67 -9.00 2.60
C ALA A 364 2.05 -8.12 3.81
N ARG A 365 2.59 -8.72 4.88
CA ARG A 365 3.24 -7.96 5.95
C ARG A 365 4.33 -7.06 5.36
N ILE A 366 4.51 -5.87 5.91
CA ILE A 366 5.43 -4.88 5.35
C ILE A 366 6.88 -5.39 5.23
N GLY A 367 7.31 -6.21 6.17
CA GLY A 367 8.62 -6.88 6.10
C GLY A 367 8.77 -7.83 4.90
N THR A 368 7.67 -8.41 4.42
CA THR A 368 7.66 -9.21 3.19
C THR A 368 7.59 -8.33 1.95
N VAL A 369 6.77 -7.28 1.97
CA VAL A 369 6.65 -6.32 0.85
C VAL A 369 8.02 -5.78 0.45
N PHE A 370 8.87 -5.46 1.42
CA PHE A 370 10.21 -4.91 1.20
C PHE A 370 11.34 -5.90 1.48
N ASN A 371 11.04 -7.18 1.58
CA ASN A 371 11.99 -8.23 1.89
C ASN A 371 12.90 -7.95 3.12
N GLY A 372 12.43 -7.13 4.07
CA GLY A 372 13.16 -6.73 5.27
C GLY A 372 14.00 -5.47 5.12
N ASP A 373 13.86 -4.73 4.01
CA ASP A 373 14.50 -3.43 3.84
C ASP A 373 13.97 -2.43 4.89
N ALA A 374 14.81 -2.11 5.86
CA ALA A 374 14.40 -1.25 6.97
C ALA A 374 14.10 0.18 6.53
N LEU A 375 14.88 0.76 5.62
CA LEU A 375 14.65 2.14 5.15
C LEU A 375 13.32 2.25 4.41
N ALA A 376 13.00 1.29 3.54
CA ALA A 376 11.74 1.25 2.82
C ALA A 376 10.54 1.00 3.76
N ILE A 377 10.71 0.13 4.77
CA ILE A 377 9.70 -0.11 5.81
C ILE A 377 9.48 1.16 6.63
N GLU A 378 10.55 1.82 7.06
CA GLU A 378 10.51 3.05 7.84
C GLU A 378 9.84 4.20 7.08
N GLN A 379 10.21 4.42 5.83
CA GLN A 379 9.61 5.46 5.00
C GLN A 379 8.11 5.19 4.77
N SER A 380 7.73 3.95 4.48
CA SER A 380 6.33 3.55 4.32
C SER A 380 5.54 3.72 5.62
N THR A 381 6.16 3.40 6.75
CA THR A 381 5.58 3.58 8.08
C THR A 381 5.38 5.07 8.39
N ALA A 382 6.38 5.92 8.11
CA ALA A 382 6.27 7.36 8.29
C ALA A 382 5.15 7.96 7.41
N LEU A 383 5.05 7.53 6.14
CA LEU A 383 3.95 7.92 5.25
C LEU A 383 2.59 7.48 5.79
N SER A 384 2.49 6.31 6.39
CA SER A 384 1.24 5.78 6.95
C SER A 384 0.85 6.49 8.24
N LEU A 385 1.78 6.69 9.17
CA LEU A 385 1.48 7.23 10.50
C LEU A 385 1.34 8.76 10.53
N MET A 386 1.94 9.49 9.60
CA MET A 386 1.86 10.97 9.58
C MET A 386 0.64 11.49 8.80
N ARG A 387 -0.51 10.84 8.93
CA ARG A 387 -1.79 11.26 8.32
C ARG A 387 -2.76 11.79 9.35
N ALA A 388 -3.60 12.75 8.96
CA ALA A 388 -4.64 13.30 9.83
C ALA A 388 -5.89 12.41 9.87
N ASN A 389 -5.70 11.16 10.25
CA ASN A 389 -6.74 10.15 10.45
C ASN A 389 -6.36 9.23 11.63
N VAL A 390 -7.17 8.20 11.89
CA VAL A 390 -6.92 7.23 12.96
C VAL A 390 -6.01 6.11 12.46
N PRO A 391 -4.81 5.93 13.00
CA PRO A 391 -3.92 4.85 12.59
C PRO A 391 -4.27 3.55 13.29
N ILE A 392 -4.12 2.43 12.56
CA ILE A 392 -4.17 1.08 13.10
C ILE A 392 -2.86 0.39 12.76
N ILE A 393 -2.12 0.00 13.78
CA ILE A 393 -0.88 -0.75 13.65
C ILE A 393 -1.21 -2.24 13.87
N TYR A 394 -1.00 -3.06 12.84
CA TYR A 394 -1.14 -4.49 12.96
C TYR A 394 0.08 -5.07 13.67
N TYR A 395 -0.13 -5.90 14.70
CA TYR A 395 0.95 -6.45 15.54
C TYR A 395 2.11 -7.00 14.70
N GLY A 396 3.32 -6.66 15.11
CA GLY A 396 4.55 -7.03 14.41
C GLY A 396 4.92 -6.14 13.22
N GLN A 397 4.04 -5.22 12.79
CA GLN A 397 4.38 -4.21 11.78
C GLN A 397 5.50 -3.31 12.29
N GLU A 398 5.46 -2.95 13.57
CA GLU A 398 6.41 -2.07 14.25
C GLU A 398 7.84 -2.62 14.36
N ILE A 399 8.01 -3.91 14.15
CA ILE A 399 9.34 -4.56 14.09
C ILE A 399 9.65 -5.12 12.69
N GLY A 400 8.82 -4.82 11.70
CA GLY A 400 9.04 -5.27 10.32
C GLY A 400 8.86 -6.78 10.11
N MET A 401 7.98 -7.44 10.86
CA MET A 401 7.70 -8.87 10.70
C MET A 401 7.36 -9.24 9.25
N LYS A 402 7.83 -10.42 8.83
CA LYS A 402 7.53 -11.02 7.53
C LYS A 402 6.36 -12.00 7.61
N ASN A 403 5.81 -12.37 6.44
CA ASN A 403 4.87 -13.48 6.35
C ASN A 403 5.54 -14.79 6.81
N LEU A 404 4.73 -15.67 7.39
CA LEU A 404 5.11 -17.08 7.50
C LEU A 404 5.24 -17.70 6.10
N PRO A 405 6.06 -18.76 5.95
CA PRO A 405 6.04 -19.58 4.75
C PRO A 405 4.63 -20.14 4.48
N GLY A 406 4.19 -20.10 3.22
CA GLY A 406 2.88 -20.59 2.83
C GLY A 406 2.04 -19.54 2.10
N SER A 407 0.76 -19.78 1.97
CA SER A 407 -0.18 -18.90 1.29
C SER A 407 -1.45 -18.71 2.11
N GLY A 408 -2.26 -17.74 1.72
CA GLY A 408 -3.49 -17.38 2.40
C GLY A 408 -3.25 -16.54 3.66
N ASP A 409 -4.33 -16.18 4.34
CA ASP A 409 -4.32 -15.29 5.50
C ASP A 409 -3.49 -15.84 6.66
N ALA A 410 -3.38 -17.17 6.80
CA ALA A 410 -2.56 -17.80 7.83
C ALA A 410 -1.09 -17.35 7.78
N ALA A 411 -0.57 -17.03 6.60
CA ALA A 411 0.79 -16.54 6.45
C ALA A 411 0.99 -15.16 7.11
N LEU A 412 -0.06 -14.36 7.26
CA LEU A 412 -0.04 -13.04 7.88
C LEU A 412 -0.14 -13.09 9.41
N ARG A 413 -0.47 -14.26 10.00
CA ARG A 413 -0.89 -14.43 11.39
C ARG A 413 0.14 -15.19 12.22
N GLY A 414 1.45 -15.00 11.89
CA GLY A 414 2.58 -15.62 12.59
C GLY A 414 2.78 -15.09 14.01
N ASP A 415 3.42 -15.90 14.85
CA ASP A 415 3.70 -15.54 16.24
C ASP A 415 4.61 -14.31 16.30
N PHE A 416 4.36 -13.42 17.26
CA PHE A 416 5.13 -12.20 17.44
C PHE A 416 6.57 -12.53 17.87
N ASP A 417 7.54 -11.91 17.21
CA ASP A 417 8.95 -12.14 17.50
C ASP A 417 9.46 -11.21 18.62
N TRP A 418 9.28 -11.67 19.87
CA TRP A 418 9.74 -10.95 21.06
C TRP A 418 11.27 -10.88 21.15
N THR A 419 12.00 -11.74 20.45
CA THR A 419 13.47 -11.68 20.37
C THR A 419 13.89 -10.53 19.46
N GLU A 420 13.27 -10.40 18.30
CA GLU A 420 13.52 -9.28 17.40
C GLU A 420 13.09 -7.95 18.02
N GLU A 421 11.96 -7.91 18.74
CA GLU A 421 11.57 -6.73 19.50
C GLU A 421 12.66 -6.28 20.47
N ALA A 422 13.19 -7.20 21.28
CA ALA A 422 14.26 -6.90 22.24
C ALA A 422 15.55 -6.43 21.56
N ASN A 423 15.90 -7.01 20.40
CA ASN A 423 17.04 -6.57 19.59
C ASN A 423 16.85 -5.13 19.12
N GLN A 424 15.69 -4.81 18.54
CA GLN A 424 15.38 -3.47 18.05
C GLN A 424 15.24 -2.44 19.18
N ALA A 425 14.70 -2.83 20.34
CA ALA A 425 14.61 -1.97 21.50
C ALA A 425 16.00 -1.56 22.04
N SER A 426 16.99 -2.46 21.94
CA SER A 426 18.37 -2.21 22.37
C SER A 426 19.22 -1.46 21.34
N ALA A 427 18.88 -1.54 20.05
CA ALA A 427 19.63 -0.89 18.98
C ALA A 427 19.59 0.65 19.12
N ALA A 428 20.58 1.35 18.57
CA ALA A 428 20.58 2.82 18.55
C ALA A 428 19.40 3.35 17.70
N HIS A 429 19.20 2.75 16.53
CA HIS A 429 18.13 3.03 15.60
C HIS A 429 17.43 1.73 15.21
N SER A 430 16.11 1.77 14.95
CA SER A 430 15.34 0.62 14.50
C SER A 430 13.95 1.02 14.05
N ILE A 431 13.29 0.15 13.30
CA ILE A 431 11.88 0.30 12.91
C ILE A 431 10.99 0.52 14.14
N LEU A 432 11.24 -0.22 15.23
CA LEU A 432 10.51 -0.06 16.50
C LEU A 432 10.68 1.34 17.08
N LYS A 433 11.90 1.86 17.12
CA LYS A 433 12.17 3.20 17.68
C LYS A 433 11.56 4.31 16.82
N LEU A 434 11.57 4.15 15.51
CA LEU A 434 10.88 5.07 14.62
C LEU A 434 9.37 5.04 14.87
N ASN A 435 8.75 3.86 14.94
CA ASN A 435 7.32 3.75 15.27
C ASN A 435 6.98 4.47 16.57
N LYS A 436 7.78 4.26 17.63
CA LYS A 436 7.65 4.99 18.88
C LYS A 436 7.71 6.50 18.69
N ALA A 437 8.69 6.99 17.95
CA ALA A 437 8.86 8.42 17.70
C ALA A 437 7.67 9.03 16.96
N LEU A 438 7.23 8.38 15.87
CA LEU A 438 6.06 8.81 15.09
C LEU A 438 4.77 8.83 15.92
N LEU A 439 4.55 7.81 16.74
CA LEU A 439 3.39 7.73 17.63
C LEU A 439 3.49 8.76 18.78
N THR A 440 4.71 9.08 19.23
CA THR A 440 4.94 10.18 20.18
C THR A 440 4.58 11.54 19.56
N VAL A 441 4.96 11.79 18.30
CA VAL A 441 4.52 12.99 17.57
C VAL A 441 2.99 13.04 17.52
N ARG A 442 2.32 11.94 17.17
CA ARG A 442 0.86 11.89 17.14
C ARG A 442 0.24 12.17 18.52
N ASN A 443 0.80 11.60 19.57
CA ASN A 443 0.32 11.80 20.94
C ASN A 443 0.50 13.25 21.42
N ASN A 444 1.61 13.89 21.04
CA ASN A 444 1.87 15.30 21.41
C ASN A 444 0.98 16.29 20.64
N TYR A 445 0.54 15.93 19.44
CA TYR A 445 -0.23 16.81 18.55
C TYR A 445 -1.59 16.19 18.14
N LYS A 446 -2.26 15.48 19.06
CA LYS A 446 -3.52 14.73 18.82
C LYS A 446 -4.57 15.55 18.07
N GLU A 447 -4.77 16.80 18.46
CA GLU A 447 -5.75 17.70 17.83
C GLU A 447 -5.43 17.96 16.35
N ALA A 448 -4.16 18.09 15.98
CA ALA A 448 -3.78 18.28 14.60
C ALA A 448 -4.08 17.03 13.76
N PHE A 449 -3.81 15.83 14.28
CA PHE A 449 -4.11 14.58 13.58
C PHE A 449 -5.61 14.25 13.52
N ALA A 450 -6.36 14.62 14.56
CA ALA A 450 -7.80 14.36 14.62
C ALA A 450 -8.63 15.35 13.80
N ASN A 451 -8.27 16.64 13.83
CA ASN A 451 -9.10 17.76 13.36
C ASN A 451 -8.37 18.69 12.38
N GLY A 452 -7.13 18.39 12.02
CA GLY A 452 -6.31 19.27 11.17
C GLY A 452 -6.70 19.22 9.70
N THR A 453 -6.42 20.32 9.02
CA THR A 453 -6.48 20.40 7.55
C THR A 453 -5.18 19.92 6.97
N VAL A 454 -5.26 19.06 5.95
CA VAL A 454 -4.10 18.54 5.20
C VAL A 454 -4.00 19.24 3.87
N THR A 455 -2.82 19.79 3.57
CA THR A 455 -2.56 20.50 2.31
C THR A 455 -1.27 19.97 1.69
N LYS A 456 -1.35 19.42 0.46
CA LYS A 456 -0.17 19.01 -0.32
C LYS A 456 0.59 20.23 -0.78
N LEU A 457 1.91 20.18 -0.72
CA LEU A 457 2.77 21.16 -1.34
C LEU A 457 3.13 20.70 -2.76
N SER A 458 3.01 21.61 -3.74
CA SER A 458 3.26 21.29 -5.14
C SER A 458 4.76 21.14 -5.43
N SER A 459 5.14 20.07 -6.12
CA SER A 459 6.50 19.81 -6.60
C SER A 459 6.47 19.46 -8.09
N ASN A 460 7.50 19.86 -8.82
CA ASN A 460 7.72 19.43 -10.21
C ASN A 460 8.43 18.06 -10.29
N ASP A 461 8.91 17.55 -9.16
CA ASP A 461 9.55 16.26 -9.04
C ASP A 461 8.60 15.28 -8.32
N SER A 462 8.12 14.27 -9.04
CA SER A 462 7.19 13.26 -8.51
C SER A 462 7.83 12.33 -7.47
N SER A 463 9.16 12.27 -7.41
CA SER A 463 9.87 11.52 -6.35
C SER A 463 9.93 12.26 -5.02
N LYS A 464 9.46 13.50 -4.96
CA LYS A 464 9.42 14.31 -3.74
C LYS A 464 7.97 14.58 -3.34
N LEU A 465 7.66 14.31 -2.08
CA LEU A 465 6.34 14.56 -1.50
C LEU A 465 6.49 15.48 -0.29
N ALA A 466 5.64 16.50 -0.22
CA ALA A 466 5.48 17.28 1.01
C ALA A 466 4.02 17.65 1.22
N TYR A 467 3.61 17.68 2.49
CA TYR A 467 2.29 18.17 2.91
C TYR A 467 2.35 18.78 4.31
N ALA A 468 1.44 19.68 4.57
CA ALA A 468 1.26 20.30 5.88
C ALA A 468 -0.03 19.77 6.54
N ILE A 469 0.02 19.59 7.87
CA ILE A 469 -1.15 19.37 8.73
C ILE A 469 -1.27 20.58 9.63
N VAL A 470 -2.38 21.29 9.55
CA VAL A 470 -2.58 22.54 10.28
C VAL A 470 -3.85 22.46 11.12
N LYS A 471 -3.70 22.75 12.42
CA LYS A 471 -4.80 22.92 13.37
C LYS A 471 -4.46 24.07 14.31
N ASP A 472 -5.22 25.14 14.23
CA ASP A 472 -5.02 26.35 15.03
C ASP A 472 -3.56 26.87 14.93
N THR A 473 -2.80 26.87 16.01
CA THR A 473 -1.39 27.26 16.03
C THR A 473 -0.44 26.10 15.70
N THR A 474 -0.90 24.86 15.75
CA THR A 474 -0.08 23.69 15.44
C THR A 474 0.07 23.53 13.93
N LYS A 475 1.30 23.54 13.45
CA LYS A 475 1.66 23.41 12.04
C LYS A 475 2.74 22.35 11.88
N LEU A 476 2.36 21.18 11.38
CA LEU A 476 3.28 20.10 11.08
C LEU A 476 3.58 20.12 9.58
N LEU A 477 4.85 19.97 9.21
CA LEU A 477 5.30 19.81 7.83
C LEU A 477 6.00 18.47 7.68
N CYS A 478 5.49 17.65 6.77
CA CYS A 478 6.07 16.34 6.45
C CYS A 478 6.68 16.39 5.06
N ILE A 479 7.95 15.99 4.92
CA ILE A 479 8.70 15.97 3.67
C ILE A 479 9.29 14.58 3.47
N TYR A 480 9.19 14.04 2.24
CA TYR A 480 9.70 12.72 1.87
C TYR A 480 10.48 12.82 0.55
N ASN A 481 11.66 12.21 0.53
CA ASN A 481 12.37 11.87 -0.67
C ASN A 481 12.15 10.38 -0.97
N LEU A 482 11.32 10.06 -1.97
CA LEU A 482 10.98 8.68 -2.35
C LEU A 482 12.01 8.06 -3.30
N SER A 483 13.05 8.83 -3.69
CA SER A 483 14.07 8.42 -4.67
C SER A 483 15.28 7.81 -3.98
N GLU A 484 15.95 6.91 -4.69
CA GLU A 484 17.31 6.46 -4.38
C GLU A 484 18.37 7.56 -4.61
N ASP A 485 18.01 8.63 -5.29
CA ASP A 485 18.88 9.79 -5.48
C ASP A 485 18.64 10.82 -4.37
N GLY A 486 19.72 11.28 -3.77
CA GLY A 486 19.72 12.44 -2.89
C GLY A 486 19.45 13.74 -3.68
N ALA A 487 18.93 14.75 -3.00
CA ALA A 487 18.71 16.07 -3.59
C ALA A 487 19.44 17.16 -2.80
N THR A 488 20.32 17.90 -3.46
CA THR A 488 21.03 19.05 -2.85
C THR A 488 20.09 20.19 -2.49
N SER A 489 18.99 20.35 -3.23
CA SER A 489 17.93 21.31 -2.94
C SER A 489 16.64 20.91 -3.63
N THR A 490 15.53 20.97 -2.89
CA THR A 490 14.18 20.75 -3.41
C THR A 490 13.30 21.93 -3.02
N THR A 491 12.58 22.51 -3.98
CA THR A 491 11.65 23.60 -3.72
C THR A 491 10.23 23.18 -4.06
N PHE A 492 9.34 23.29 -3.09
CA PHE A 492 7.90 23.14 -3.26
C PHE A 492 7.28 24.49 -3.53
N CYS A 493 6.49 24.62 -4.61
CA CYS A 493 5.97 25.89 -5.13
C CYS A 493 4.76 26.45 -4.37
N THR A 494 4.31 25.78 -3.31
CA THR A 494 3.22 26.26 -2.45
C THR A 494 3.66 26.20 -0.99
N ASN A 495 3.20 27.17 -0.20
CA ASN A 495 3.47 27.21 1.23
C ASN A 495 2.20 27.60 2.00
N PRO A 496 1.41 26.62 2.49
CA PRO A 496 0.20 26.88 3.29
C PRO A 496 0.53 27.38 4.71
N LEU A 497 1.80 27.32 5.14
CA LEU A 497 2.26 27.64 6.49
C LEU A 497 2.63 29.13 6.65
N GLY A 498 2.81 29.85 5.52
CA GLY A 498 3.32 31.20 5.46
C GLY A 498 4.83 31.30 5.72
N ALA A 499 5.39 32.50 5.59
CA ALA A 499 6.80 32.72 5.93
C ALA A 499 7.02 32.56 7.43
N GLN A 500 7.96 31.69 7.79
CA GLN A 500 8.33 31.40 9.18
C GLN A 500 9.86 31.35 9.26
N THR A 501 10.40 31.71 10.41
CA THR A 501 11.85 31.70 10.68
C THR A 501 12.24 30.72 11.79
N SER A 502 11.26 30.17 12.51
CA SER A 502 11.48 29.18 13.57
C SER A 502 10.80 27.86 13.22
N TYR A 503 11.47 26.76 13.49
CA TYR A 503 10.94 25.40 13.41
C TYR A 503 11.79 24.46 14.24
N SER A 504 11.22 23.33 14.60
CA SER A 504 11.94 22.19 15.20
C SER A 504 11.85 20.98 14.31
N THR A 505 12.94 20.26 14.13
CA THR A 505 12.94 18.93 13.52
C THR A 505 12.50 17.91 14.56
N LEU A 506 11.31 17.34 14.40
CA LEU A 506 10.78 16.29 15.29
C LEU A 506 11.32 14.92 14.94
N ILE A 507 11.44 14.63 13.64
CA ILE A 507 11.98 13.39 13.08
C ILE A 507 12.81 13.77 11.85
N GLY A 508 14.02 13.22 11.76
CA GLY A 508 15.00 13.51 10.71
C GLY A 508 16.33 13.94 11.31
N GLU A 509 17.19 14.50 10.50
CA GLU A 509 18.53 14.97 10.91
C GLU A 509 18.41 16.04 12.01
N LYS A 510 19.12 15.84 13.11
CA LYS A 510 18.99 16.65 14.32
C LYS A 510 19.40 18.13 14.13
N ASP A 511 20.46 18.37 13.38
CA ASP A 511 21.03 19.69 13.18
C ASP A 511 20.61 20.29 11.81
N ASP A 512 19.40 19.95 11.37
CA ASP A 512 18.87 20.37 10.07
C ASP A 512 18.59 21.87 10.02
N SER A 513 19.55 22.61 9.49
CA SER A 513 19.39 24.04 9.13
C SER A 513 18.90 24.24 7.69
N SER A 514 18.42 23.19 7.05
CA SER A 514 18.19 23.12 5.62
C SER A 514 16.83 23.64 5.17
N LEU A 515 15.89 23.91 6.10
CA LEU A 515 14.53 24.33 5.77
C LEU A 515 14.38 25.86 5.67
N THR A 516 13.84 26.33 4.56
CA THR A 516 13.49 27.75 4.33
C THR A 516 12.03 27.87 3.94
N LEU A 517 11.25 28.64 4.71
CA LEU A 517 9.84 28.93 4.45
C LEU A 517 9.67 30.38 4.01
N SER A 518 9.38 30.61 2.74
CA SER A 518 8.99 31.91 2.20
C SER A 518 7.46 32.04 2.17
N SER A 519 6.95 33.18 1.76
CA SER A 519 5.49 33.39 1.65
C SER A 519 4.81 32.48 0.62
N GLY A 520 5.53 32.00 -0.40
CA GLY A 520 4.96 31.21 -1.51
C GLY A 520 5.62 29.86 -1.74
N SER A 521 6.72 29.56 -1.05
CA SER A 521 7.45 28.30 -1.28
C SER A 521 8.10 27.75 0.00
N VAL A 522 8.34 26.46 -0.01
CA VAL A 522 9.15 25.74 0.96
C VAL A 522 10.36 25.17 0.24
N THR A 523 11.57 25.49 0.71
CA THR A 523 12.80 24.92 0.18
C THR A 523 13.50 24.13 1.26
N VAL A 524 13.90 22.90 0.94
CA VAL A 524 14.71 22.03 1.79
C VAL A 524 15.98 21.65 1.04
N THR A 525 17.12 21.63 1.73
CA THR A 525 18.40 21.24 1.15
C THR A 525 18.87 19.92 1.75
N ASN A 526 19.76 19.22 1.05
CA ASN A 526 20.42 17.97 1.51
C ASN A 526 19.43 16.88 1.92
N LEU A 527 18.46 16.58 1.04
CA LEU A 527 17.60 15.41 1.21
C LEU A 527 18.38 14.15 0.80
N SER A 528 18.70 13.30 1.76
CA SER A 528 19.32 12.00 1.50
C SER A 528 18.36 11.06 0.74
N PRO A 529 18.86 10.00 0.08
CA PRO A 529 18.02 8.96 -0.52
C PRO A 529 17.03 8.39 0.50
N TYR A 530 15.78 8.17 0.07
CA TYR A 530 14.71 7.60 0.90
C TYR A 530 14.49 8.28 2.26
N SER A 531 14.91 9.55 2.40
CA SER A 531 14.77 10.31 3.64
C SER A 531 13.34 10.80 3.87
N TYR A 532 13.01 10.97 5.14
CA TYR A 532 11.77 11.60 5.59
C TYR A 532 12.06 12.55 6.74
N ARG A 533 11.39 13.69 6.76
CA ARG A 533 11.58 14.74 7.76
C ARG A 533 10.24 15.28 8.23
N ILE A 534 10.06 15.38 9.53
CA ILE A 534 8.84 15.90 10.16
C ILE A 534 9.23 17.09 11.01
N TYR A 535 8.63 18.24 10.71
CA TYR A 535 8.91 19.50 11.37
C TYR A 535 7.68 20.04 12.10
N LEU A 536 7.91 20.67 13.25
CA LEU A 536 6.99 21.60 13.89
C LEU A 536 7.36 23.02 13.48
N ILE A 537 6.44 23.75 12.87
CA ILE A 537 6.69 25.08 12.31
C ILE A 537 6.18 26.17 13.24
N GLY A 538 7.01 27.17 13.51
CA GLY A 538 6.72 28.29 14.43
C GLY A 538 7.18 28.05 15.87
N ASP A 539 7.86 26.94 16.14
CA ASP A 539 8.46 26.58 17.43
C ASP A 539 9.86 26.02 17.17
N ASP A 540 10.87 26.50 17.89
CA ASP A 540 12.27 26.08 17.80
C ASP A 540 12.74 25.36 19.08
N SER A 541 11.83 25.05 19.99
CA SER A 541 12.12 24.44 21.28
C SER A 541 11.77 22.97 21.39
N ALA A 542 11.02 22.40 20.41
CA ALA A 542 10.63 21.01 20.45
C ALA A 542 11.82 20.07 20.20
N GLN A 543 11.82 18.95 20.91
CA GLN A 543 12.92 17.99 20.88
C GLN A 543 12.83 17.07 19.64
N ASN A 544 13.97 16.80 19.00
CA ASN A 544 14.08 15.72 18.00
C ASN A 544 13.89 14.37 18.70
N LEU A 545 12.95 13.59 18.21
CA LEU A 545 12.55 12.29 18.75
C LEU A 545 13.25 11.10 18.06
N TYR A 546 13.71 11.31 16.83
CA TYR A 546 14.40 10.29 16.04
C TYR A 546 15.34 10.94 15.03
N ASP A 547 16.64 10.86 15.32
CA ASP A 547 17.71 11.35 14.47
C ASP A 547 18.15 10.24 13.52
N ASN A 548 17.87 10.39 12.23
CA ASN A 548 18.18 9.39 11.23
C ASN A 548 19.53 9.62 10.50
N GLU A 549 20.24 10.73 10.76
CA GLU A 549 21.52 11.04 10.12
C GLU A 549 22.58 9.93 10.32
N THR A 550 22.70 9.45 11.54
CA THR A 550 23.68 8.39 11.89
C THR A 550 23.22 7.01 11.40
N TYR A 551 21.91 6.84 11.21
CA TYR A 551 21.31 5.59 10.77
C TYR A 551 21.54 5.36 9.28
N GLU A 552 21.32 6.36 8.44
CA GLU A 552 21.56 6.29 6.99
C GLU A 552 23.04 5.95 6.68
N ALA A 553 23.99 6.55 7.41
CA ALA A 553 25.42 6.26 7.24
C ALA A 553 25.83 4.84 7.65
N SER A 554 25.10 4.20 8.56
CA SER A 554 25.40 2.86 9.09
C SER A 554 24.62 1.73 8.41
N HIS A 555 23.58 2.07 7.63
CA HIS A 555 22.53 1.14 7.19
C HIS A 555 22.83 0.35 5.92
N GLU A 556 23.94 0.61 5.26
CA GLU A 556 24.30 -0.17 4.06
C GLU A 556 24.32 -1.69 4.27
N VAL A 557 24.14 -2.21 5.51
CA VAL A 557 24.73 -3.50 5.81
C VAL A 557 23.84 -4.60 6.37
N ASN A 558 22.80 -4.32 7.15
CA ASN A 558 22.28 -5.36 8.06
C ASN A 558 20.93 -6.00 7.71
N TYR A 559 20.23 -5.56 6.67
CA TYR A 559 18.88 -6.05 6.39
C TYR A 559 18.72 -6.83 5.08
N ARG A 560 19.82 -7.11 4.39
CA ARG A 560 19.80 -7.95 3.19
C ARG A 560 19.66 -9.41 3.63
N THR A 561 18.61 -10.08 3.16
CA THR A 561 18.53 -11.54 3.32
C THR A 561 19.64 -12.15 2.47
N PRO A 562 20.73 -12.67 3.05
CA PRO A 562 21.79 -13.27 2.28
C PRO A 562 21.29 -14.58 1.66
N TYR A 563 21.71 -14.83 0.43
CA TYR A 563 21.55 -16.14 -0.19
C TYR A 563 22.93 -16.81 -0.22
N ASP A 564 23.00 -18.07 0.22
CA ASP A 564 24.26 -18.80 0.23
C ASP A 564 24.78 -19.04 -1.18
N HIS A 565 23.86 -19.21 -2.13
CA HIS A 565 24.17 -19.49 -3.53
C HIS A 565 23.19 -18.77 -4.45
N MET A 566 23.70 -18.34 -5.59
CA MET A 566 22.92 -17.81 -6.71
C MET A 566 23.42 -18.41 -8.02
N TYR A 567 22.50 -18.81 -8.86
CA TYR A 567 22.80 -19.43 -10.16
C TYR A 567 22.10 -18.68 -11.28
N LEU A 568 22.85 -18.35 -12.32
CA LEU A 568 22.31 -17.89 -13.58
C LEU A 568 22.00 -19.10 -14.46
N ARG A 569 20.79 -19.16 -15.01
CA ARG A 569 20.35 -20.16 -15.98
C ARG A 569 19.80 -19.45 -17.18
N GLY A 570 20.22 -19.84 -18.38
CA GLY A 570 19.79 -19.16 -19.60
C GLY A 570 20.22 -19.85 -20.88
N THR A 571 19.90 -19.23 -22.00
CA THR A 571 20.25 -19.74 -23.36
C THR A 571 21.77 -19.89 -23.53
N ILE A 572 22.55 -19.09 -22.82
CA ILE A 572 24.02 -19.08 -22.88
C ILE A 572 24.67 -20.33 -22.30
N ASN A 573 24.01 -20.99 -21.36
CA ASN A 573 24.48 -22.23 -20.70
C ASN A 573 23.51 -23.41 -20.91
N SER A 574 22.66 -23.33 -21.97
CA SER A 574 21.63 -24.33 -22.25
C SER A 574 20.71 -24.62 -21.09
N TRP A 575 20.39 -23.56 -20.30
CA TRP A 575 19.57 -23.60 -19.09
C TRP A 575 20.18 -24.43 -17.94
N GLY A 576 21.47 -24.76 -18.05
CA GLY A 576 22.25 -25.28 -16.90
C GLY A 576 22.43 -24.22 -15.83
N ALA A 577 22.97 -24.60 -14.69
CA ALA A 577 23.28 -23.68 -13.58
C ALA A 577 24.71 -23.17 -13.68
N THR A 578 24.91 -21.86 -13.85
CA THR A 578 26.21 -21.20 -13.67
C THR A 578 26.17 -20.49 -12.32
N GLU A 579 27.01 -20.94 -11.39
CA GLU A 579 27.12 -20.31 -10.07
C GLU A 579 27.72 -18.91 -10.20
N MET A 580 27.11 -17.95 -9.52
CA MET A 580 27.54 -16.56 -9.49
C MET A 580 28.40 -16.31 -8.24
N THR A 581 29.36 -15.42 -8.37
CA THR A 581 30.22 -15.01 -7.27
C THR A 581 29.50 -13.99 -6.40
N PRO A 582 29.30 -14.25 -5.09
CA PRO A 582 28.67 -13.30 -4.18
C PRO A 582 29.64 -12.18 -3.78
N ASP A 583 29.10 -11.02 -3.42
CA ASP A 583 29.81 -10.01 -2.66
C ASP A 583 30.03 -10.45 -1.20
N SER A 584 30.72 -9.64 -0.41
CA SER A 584 30.99 -9.94 1.00
C SER A 584 29.74 -10.06 1.89
N LYS A 585 28.55 -9.67 1.37
CA LYS A 585 27.27 -9.66 2.07
C LYS A 585 26.29 -10.68 1.52
N ASN A 586 26.68 -11.48 0.54
CA ASN A 586 25.83 -12.46 -0.16
C ASN A 586 24.51 -11.87 -0.71
N SER A 587 24.58 -10.65 -1.22
CA SER A 587 23.40 -9.95 -1.74
C SER A 587 23.56 -9.48 -3.18
N ILE A 588 24.78 -9.19 -3.60
CA ILE A 588 25.14 -8.87 -4.97
C ILE A 588 25.92 -10.05 -5.53
N PHE A 589 25.47 -10.56 -6.66
CA PHE A 589 26.05 -11.74 -7.31
C PHE A 589 26.52 -11.37 -8.72
N THR A 590 27.72 -11.78 -9.08
CA THR A 590 28.32 -11.47 -10.36
C THR A 590 28.74 -12.74 -11.11
N THR A 591 28.64 -12.71 -12.44
CA THR A 591 29.23 -13.74 -13.30
C THR A 591 29.57 -13.15 -14.67
N ASP A 592 30.66 -13.62 -15.27
CA ASP A 592 31.06 -13.22 -16.60
C ASP A 592 30.51 -14.19 -17.66
N LEU A 593 29.93 -13.63 -18.70
CA LEU A 593 29.40 -14.34 -19.85
C LEU A 593 30.28 -14.08 -21.09
N THR A 594 30.78 -15.14 -21.72
CA THR A 594 31.47 -15.02 -23.01
C THR A 594 30.46 -15.12 -24.13
N ILE A 595 30.28 -14.05 -24.87
CA ILE A 595 29.38 -13.97 -26.03
C ILE A 595 30.21 -13.98 -27.31
N ASN A 596 29.93 -14.89 -28.21
CA ASN A 596 30.72 -15.10 -29.43
C ASN A 596 30.27 -14.23 -30.62
N SER A 597 29.02 -13.75 -30.60
CA SER A 597 28.45 -12.89 -31.64
C SER A 597 27.26 -12.14 -31.10
N ALA A 598 26.86 -11.07 -31.77
CA ALA A 598 25.61 -10.37 -31.46
C ALA A 598 24.45 -11.36 -31.35
N SER A 599 23.72 -11.33 -30.24
CA SER A 599 22.61 -12.25 -29.96
C SER A 599 21.73 -11.75 -28.84
N THR A 600 20.47 -12.17 -28.84
CA THR A 600 19.61 -12.02 -27.67
C THR A 600 19.85 -13.21 -26.75
N ILE A 601 20.21 -12.92 -25.50
CA ILE A 601 20.31 -13.94 -24.47
C ILE A 601 19.06 -13.87 -23.57
N GLU A 602 18.61 -15.04 -23.12
CA GLU A 602 17.54 -15.17 -22.16
C GLU A 602 18.05 -15.86 -20.91
N PHE A 603 17.72 -15.35 -19.74
CA PHE A 603 18.16 -15.95 -18.49
C PHE A 603 17.24 -15.64 -17.33
N LYS A 604 17.42 -16.37 -16.24
CA LYS A 604 16.80 -16.22 -14.92
C LYS A 604 17.84 -16.48 -13.86
N PHE A 605 17.51 -16.07 -12.62
CA PHE A 605 18.30 -16.44 -11.44
C PHE A 605 17.56 -17.45 -10.59
N CYS A 606 18.31 -18.29 -9.88
CA CYS A 606 17.77 -19.31 -8.99
C CYS A 606 18.74 -19.58 -7.83
N THR A 607 18.20 -19.83 -6.64
CA THR A 607 19.04 -20.16 -5.47
C THR A 607 19.50 -21.61 -5.42
N THR A 608 19.08 -22.47 -6.34
CA THR A 608 19.43 -23.89 -6.37
C THR A 608 20.06 -24.30 -7.70
N ASN A 609 21.01 -25.24 -7.66
CA ASN A 609 21.72 -25.72 -8.83
C ASN A 609 21.10 -26.94 -9.52
N ASN A 610 20.11 -27.59 -8.92
CA ASN A 610 19.62 -28.89 -9.38
C ASN A 610 18.24 -28.84 -10.07
N ASN A 611 17.51 -27.76 -9.95
CA ASN A 611 16.24 -27.53 -10.66
C ASN A 611 15.74 -26.12 -10.35
N TRP A 612 14.47 -25.85 -10.60
CA TRP A 612 13.81 -24.58 -10.30
C TRP A 612 13.10 -24.57 -8.93
N SER A 613 13.51 -25.42 -7.99
CA SER A 613 12.84 -25.59 -6.69
C SER A 613 13.14 -24.48 -5.67
N GLY A 614 14.17 -23.66 -5.89
CA GLY A 614 14.50 -22.54 -5.03
C GLY A 614 13.74 -21.25 -5.40
N THR A 615 14.09 -20.16 -4.74
CA THR A 615 13.60 -18.83 -5.14
C THR A 615 14.15 -18.49 -6.53
N ASN A 616 13.27 -18.06 -7.42
CA ASN A 616 13.61 -17.71 -8.80
C ASN A 616 13.29 -16.26 -9.06
N TRP A 617 14.11 -15.58 -9.87
CA TRP A 617 13.87 -14.23 -10.35
C TRP A 617 13.88 -14.21 -11.87
N GLY A 618 12.90 -13.54 -12.43
CA GLY A 618 12.76 -13.31 -13.85
C GLY A 618 12.30 -11.89 -14.16
N SER A 619 11.95 -11.60 -15.40
CA SER A 619 11.55 -10.28 -15.84
C SER A 619 10.31 -9.77 -15.11
N LEU A 620 10.33 -8.51 -14.73
CA LEU A 620 9.14 -7.80 -14.26
C LEU A 620 8.21 -7.45 -15.44
N ASN A 621 8.80 -7.19 -16.61
CA ASN A 621 8.12 -6.91 -17.87
C ASN A 621 8.55 -7.95 -18.91
N ALA A 622 7.66 -8.38 -19.78
CA ALA A 622 7.85 -9.50 -20.71
C ALA A 622 9.01 -9.33 -21.71
N SER A 623 9.64 -8.19 -21.79
CA SER A 623 10.83 -7.98 -22.63
C SER A 623 11.65 -6.79 -22.15
N ILE A 624 12.94 -7.03 -21.91
CA ILE A 624 13.97 -6.01 -21.73
C ILE A 624 14.81 -5.99 -22.99
N THR A 625 15.00 -4.84 -23.58
CA THR A 625 15.38 -4.77 -24.98
C THR A 625 16.63 -3.97 -25.28
N SER A 626 17.38 -3.53 -24.28
CA SER A 626 18.48 -2.62 -24.53
C SER A 626 19.76 -2.99 -23.81
N SER A 627 20.86 -3.02 -24.54
CA SER A 627 22.23 -3.06 -24.00
C SER A 627 22.67 -1.73 -23.36
N THR A 628 21.80 -0.74 -23.31
CA THR A 628 22.05 0.59 -22.75
C THR A 628 21.37 0.79 -21.40
N ASP A 629 20.37 0.00 -21.07
CA ASP A 629 19.82 0.00 -19.72
C ASP A 629 20.79 -0.76 -18.82
N THR A 630 21.49 -0.04 -17.99
CA THR A 630 22.49 -0.61 -17.09
C THR A 630 21.86 -1.39 -15.95
N VAL A 631 20.61 -1.11 -15.61
CA VAL A 631 19.92 -1.73 -14.48
C VAL A 631 18.47 -2.06 -14.84
N PHE A 632 18.05 -3.30 -14.61
CA PHE A 632 16.70 -3.80 -14.85
C PHE A 632 16.05 -4.26 -13.57
N ASN A 633 14.75 -4.06 -13.45
CA ASN A 633 13.99 -4.62 -12.33
C ASN A 633 13.57 -6.06 -12.63
N VAL A 634 13.72 -6.92 -11.65
CA VAL A 634 13.28 -8.32 -11.70
C VAL A 634 12.36 -8.63 -10.53
N LYS A 635 11.56 -9.68 -10.66
CA LYS A 635 10.66 -10.14 -9.59
C LYS A 635 10.85 -11.63 -9.33
N THR A 636 10.47 -12.07 -8.15
CA THR A 636 10.42 -13.47 -7.76
C THR A 636 9.21 -14.19 -8.38
N SER A 637 9.32 -15.50 -8.51
CA SER A 637 8.20 -16.41 -8.89
C SER A 637 7.52 -16.10 -10.22
N THR A 638 8.29 -15.68 -11.22
CA THR A 638 7.78 -15.45 -12.57
C THR A 638 8.26 -16.52 -13.55
N ASP A 639 7.40 -16.86 -14.51
CA ASP A 639 7.78 -17.73 -15.65
C ASP A 639 8.48 -16.93 -16.76
N ASP A 640 8.48 -15.60 -16.72
CA ASP A 640 9.07 -14.75 -17.73
C ASP A 640 10.60 -14.70 -17.61
N ASN A 641 11.28 -14.89 -18.74
CA ASN A 641 12.73 -14.77 -18.82
C ASN A 641 13.16 -13.30 -18.94
N ILE A 642 14.32 -13.00 -18.35
CA ILE A 642 15.03 -11.74 -18.63
C ILE A 642 15.64 -11.89 -20.02
N LYS A 643 15.37 -10.95 -20.93
CA LYS A 643 15.87 -10.96 -22.29
C LYS A 643 16.76 -9.75 -22.53
N VAL A 644 18.00 -9.97 -22.92
CA VAL A 644 18.97 -8.91 -23.18
C VAL A 644 19.59 -9.11 -24.54
N TYR A 645 19.55 -8.08 -25.38
CA TYR A 645 20.28 -8.07 -26.64
C TYR A 645 21.74 -7.65 -26.42
N ILE A 646 22.66 -8.51 -26.81
CA ILE A 646 24.11 -8.26 -26.76
C ILE A 646 24.58 -7.90 -28.17
N PRO A 647 25.11 -6.68 -28.38
CA PRO A 647 25.36 -6.16 -29.72
C PRO A 647 26.64 -6.69 -30.41
N SER A 648 27.58 -7.24 -29.63
CA SER A 648 28.85 -7.74 -30.19
C SER A 648 29.43 -8.91 -29.39
N SER A 649 30.40 -9.59 -29.94
CA SER A 649 31.20 -10.57 -29.21
C SER A 649 32.01 -9.85 -28.10
N GLY A 650 32.18 -10.52 -26.96
CA GLY A 650 32.91 -9.97 -25.81
C GLY A 650 32.62 -10.70 -24.51
N ILE A 651 33.23 -10.22 -23.46
CA ILE A 651 32.93 -10.64 -22.09
C ILE A 651 31.99 -9.60 -21.48
N TYR A 652 30.87 -10.11 -20.97
CA TYR A 652 29.85 -9.29 -20.32
C TYR A 652 29.66 -9.75 -18.87
N THR A 653 29.78 -8.83 -17.95
CA THR A 653 29.53 -9.11 -16.54
C THR A 653 28.04 -8.88 -16.24
N VAL A 654 27.39 -9.93 -15.78
CA VAL A 654 26.03 -9.85 -15.24
C VAL A 654 26.15 -9.65 -13.72
N THR A 655 25.55 -8.58 -13.24
CA THR A 655 25.44 -8.29 -11.81
C THR A 655 23.97 -8.36 -11.40
N PHE A 656 23.67 -9.19 -10.44
CA PHE A 656 22.32 -9.33 -9.87
C PHE A 656 22.34 -8.86 -8.42
N ASP A 657 21.57 -7.83 -8.11
CA ASP A 657 21.28 -7.41 -6.76
C ASP A 657 19.99 -8.06 -6.27
N SER A 658 20.13 -9.07 -5.42
CA SER A 658 18.99 -9.84 -4.92
C SER A 658 18.15 -9.06 -3.88
N TYR A 659 18.71 -7.99 -3.35
CA TYR A 659 18.06 -7.13 -2.38
C TYR A 659 17.10 -6.13 -3.06
N PHE A 660 17.58 -5.38 -4.05
CA PHE A 660 16.74 -4.47 -4.82
C PHE A 660 15.94 -5.17 -5.92
N GLY A 661 16.24 -6.43 -6.21
CA GLY A 661 15.64 -7.13 -7.35
C GLY A 661 16.04 -6.48 -8.66
N THR A 662 17.32 -6.11 -8.81
CA THR A 662 17.83 -5.45 -10.00
C THR A 662 18.94 -6.25 -10.68
N VAL A 663 19.04 -6.13 -11.98
CA VAL A 663 20.06 -6.77 -12.79
C VAL A 663 20.74 -5.73 -13.66
N SER A 664 22.05 -5.80 -13.79
CA SER A 664 22.81 -5.06 -14.81
C SER A 664 23.67 -6.00 -15.63
N VAL A 665 23.90 -5.62 -16.89
CA VAL A 665 24.81 -6.31 -17.82
C VAL A 665 25.79 -5.28 -18.36
N THR A 666 27.08 -5.43 -18.06
CA THR A 666 28.13 -4.49 -18.43
C THR A 666 29.24 -5.18 -19.20
N SER A 667 29.98 -4.42 -20.04
CA SER A 667 31.14 -4.92 -20.74
C SER A 667 32.36 -4.04 -20.44
N SER A 668 33.51 -4.68 -20.14
CA SER A 668 34.75 -3.96 -19.97
C SER A 668 35.23 -3.37 -21.31
N GLY A 669 35.17 -2.05 -21.46
CA GLY A 669 35.63 -1.33 -22.65
C GLY A 669 34.55 -0.52 -23.38
N ILE A 670 33.30 -0.61 -22.97
CA ILE A 670 32.23 0.28 -23.40
C ILE A 670 31.88 1.16 -22.19
N THR A 671 32.32 2.42 -22.19
CA THR A 671 31.82 3.40 -21.26
C THR A 671 30.41 3.76 -21.72
N LEU A 672 29.42 3.22 -21.00
CA LEU A 672 28.03 3.60 -21.19
C LEU A 672 27.86 4.97 -20.53
N GLU A 673 27.96 6.04 -21.31
CA GLU A 673 27.55 7.36 -20.84
C GLU A 673 26.03 7.39 -20.69
N ASN A 674 25.58 7.92 -19.56
CA ASN A 674 24.22 8.11 -19.14
C ASN A 674 23.21 8.29 -20.28
N ALA A 675 22.44 7.27 -20.58
CA ALA A 675 21.30 7.35 -21.49
C ALA A 675 20.02 7.73 -20.69
N GLN A 676 20.05 8.84 -20.00
CA GLN A 676 18.83 9.55 -19.62
C GLN A 676 18.65 10.69 -20.60
N GLU A 677 17.88 10.48 -21.62
CA GLU A 677 16.94 11.34 -22.34
C GLU A 677 16.77 10.83 -23.76
N ASN A 678 15.57 10.39 -24.12
CA ASN A 678 15.14 10.06 -25.47
C ASN A 678 15.89 8.92 -26.18
N THR A 679 15.90 7.73 -25.61
CA THR A 679 16.32 6.51 -26.32
C THR A 679 15.36 6.25 -27.47
N VAL A 680 15.86 5.99 -28.68
CA VAL A 680 15.06 5.54 -29.81
C VAL A 680 15.40 4.09 -30.14
N TYR A 681 14.41 3.35 -30.63
CA TYR A 681 14.49 1.90 -30.83
C TYR A 681 14.27 1.54 -32.28
N LEU A 682 15.17 0.73 -32.83
CA LEU A 682 15.02 0.15 -34.14
C LEU A 682 14.22 -1.15 -34.06
N ARG A 683 13.09 -1.22 -34.74
CA ARG A 683 12.21 -2.39 -34.79
C ARG A 683 12.05 -2.88 -36.21
N GLY A 684 12.19 -4.15 -36.44
CA GLY A 684 12.11 -4.68 -37.81
C GLY A 684 12.09 -6.18 -37.91
N SER A 685 11.94 -6.67 -39.12
CA SER A 685 11.92 -8.11 -39.43
C SER A 685 13.23 -8.83 -39.10
N PHE A 686 14.34 -8.13 -38.93
CA PHE A 686 15.61 -8.68 -38.46
C PHE A 686 15.62 -8.99 -36.95
N SER A 687 14.67 -8.42 -36.18
CA SER A 687 14.47 -8.67 -34.73
C SER A 687 13.12 -9.33 -34.44
N ASN A 688 12.42 -9.85 -35.44
CA ASN A 688 11.08 -10.40 -35.35
C ASN A 688 10.04 -9.42 -34.73
N TRP A 689 10.18 -8.15 -35.08
CA TRP A 689 9.29 -7.04 -34.69
C TRP A 689 9.08 -6.91 -33.18
N ASP A 690 8.05 -7.54 -32.66
CA ASP A 690 7.57 -7.34 -31.29
C ASP A 690 7.98 -8.45 -30.31
N SER A 691 8.61 -9.51 -30.78
CA SER A 691 8.92 -10.67 -29.94
C SER A 691 9.95 -10.37 -28.85
N TYR A 692 10.77 -9.31 -29.02
CA TYR A 692 11.90 -9.02 -28.13
C TYR A 692 12.12 -7.52 -27.88
N GLY A 693 11.15 -6.65 -28.22
CA GLY A 693 11.30 -5.20 -28.19
C GLY A 693 12.19 -4.65 -29.32
N GLY A 694 12.48 -3.34 -29.28
CA GLY A 694 13.34 -2.66 -30.25
C GLY A 694 14.83 -2.79 -29.90
N ILE A 695 15.69 -2.72 -30.91
CA ILE A 695 17.13 -2.56 -30.72
C ILE A 695 17.40 -1.10 -30.36
N ALA A 696 17.95 -0.84 -29.19
CA ALA A 696 18.27 0.53 -28.79
C ALA A 696 19.35 1.15 -29.70
N MET A 697 19.12 2.40 -30.10
CA MET A 697 20.03 3.17 -30.91
C MET A 697 20.80 4.14 -30.00
N ALA A 698 22.12 4.04 -29.97
CA ALA A 698 22.97 4.87 -29.14
C ALA A 698 23.00 6.32 -29.64
N LYS A 699 22.83 7.29 -28.73
CA LYS A 699 23.01 8.72 -29.06
C LYS A 699 24.49 9.02 -29.28
N GLN A 700 24.78 9.66 -30.39
CA GLN A 700 26.15 10.06 -30.78
C GLN A 700 26.47 11.47 -30.29
N ASN A 701 27.77 11.83 -30.26
CA ASN A 701 28.22 13.13 -29.83
C ASN A 701 27.69 14.31 -30.70
N ASP A 702 27.25 14.02 -31.91
CA ASP A 702 26.62 14.99 -32.81
C ASP A 702 25.10 15.12 -32.62
N GLY A 703 24.53 14.39 -31.64
CA GLY A 703 23.12 14.39 -31.35
C GLY A 703 22.28 13.41 -32.19
N THR A 704 22.90 12.69 -33.13
CA THR A 704 22.23 11.61 -33.88
C THR A 704 22.09 10.36 -33.03
N TYR A 705 21.21 9.45 -33.42
CA TYR A 705 21.06 8.12 -32.82
C TYR A 705 21.48 7.07 -33.85
N SER A 706 22.30 6.11 -33.48
CA SER A 706 22.71 5.07 -34.41
C SER A 706 22.86 3.70 -33.77
N VAL A 707 22.68 2.67 -34.58
CA VAL A 707 22.98 1.27 -34.25
C VAL A 707 23.66 0.58 -35.42
N THR A 708 24.70 -0.20 -35.12
CA THR A 708 25.40 -1.05 -36.09
C THR A 708 25.23 -2.50 -35.69
N PHE A 709 24.81 -3.36 -36.60
CA PHE A 709 24.62 -4.78 -36.38
C PHE A 709 24.89 -5.60 -37.68
N THR A 710 24.94 -6.91 -37.56
CA THR A 710 25.31 -7.82 -38.66
C THR A 710 24.15 -8.76 -39.00
N PRO A 711 23.09 -8.30 -39.69
CA PRO A 711 22.03 -9.20 -40.13
C PRO A 711 22.51 -10.11 -41.27
N ALA A 712 21.86 -11.25 -41.44
CA ALA A 712 22.10 -12.10 -42.61
C ALA A 712 21.75 -11.33 -43.90
N ALA A 713 22.33 -11.73 -45.06
CA ALA A 713 21.92 -11.15 -46.32
C ALA A 713 20.43 -11.40 -46.58
N GLY A 714 19.69 -10.36 -46.94
CA GLY A 714 18.25 -10.48 -47.11
C GLY A 714 17.57 -9.12 -47.22
N THR A 715 16.25 -9.13 -47.41
CA THR A 715 15.43 -7.92 -47.40
C THR A 715 14.71 -7.79 -46.05
N TYR A 716 14.84 -6.66 -45.41
CA TYR A 716 14.30 -6.38 -44.11
C TYR A 716 13.39 -5.15 -44.14
N GLU A 717 12.35 -5.19 -43.35
CA GLU A 717 11.49 -4.03 -43.08
C GLU A 717 11.70 -3.53 -41.63
N PHE A 718 11.68 -2.23 -41.42
CA PHE A 718 11.87 -1.66 -40.08
C PHE A 718 11.18 -0.30 -39.89
N LYS A 719 11.04 0.08 -38.64
CA LYS A 719 10.71 1.43 -38.15
C LYS A 719 11.63 1.79 -36.99
N ILE A 720 11.66 3.07 -36.66
CA ILE A 720 12.34 3.56 -35.46
C ILE A 720 11.25 4.13 -34.54
N THR A 721 11.22 3.74 -33.28
CA THR A 721 10.22 4.18 -32.29
C THR A 721 10.91 4.95 -31.16
N GLU A 722 10.20 5.86 -30.51
CA GLU A 722 10.70 6.56 -29.32
C GLU A 722 10.40 5.78 -28.02
N GLU A 723 9.55 4.75 -28.10
CA GLU A 723 9.15 3.91 -26.97
C GLU A 723 9.49 2.46 -27.29
N ASN A 724 9.99 1.75 -26.30
CA ASN A 724 10.42 0.37 -26.47
C ASN A 724 9.27 -0.63 -26.66
N ASP A 725 8.14 -0.35 -26.05
CA ASP A 725 6.96 -1.21 -26.00
C ASP A 725 5.75 -0.68 -26.77
N SER A 726 5.89 0.48 -27.42
CA SER A 726 4.80 1.18 -28.10
C SER A 726 5.17 1.57 -29.54
N TRP A 727 4.14 1.63 -30.38
CA TRP A 727 4.20 2.15 -31.76
C TRP A 727 3.64 3.57 -31.86
N ASN A 728 3.32 4.22 -30.75
CA ASN A 728 2.63 5.51 -30.74
C ASN A 728 3.46 6.62 -31.37
N THR A 729 4.79 6.54 -31.24
CA THR A 729 5.72 7.51 -31.84
C THR A 729 6.75 6.78 -32.68
N ALA A 730 6.41 6.54 -33.94
CA ALA A 730 7.27 5.83 -34.87
C ALA A 730 7.72 6.69 -36.05
N TYR A 731 8.98 6.53 -36.44
CA TYR A 731 9.54 7.07 -37.65
C TYR A 731 9.50 6.01 -38.76
N GLY A 732 8.94 6.36 -39.88
CA GLY A 732 8.83 5.51 -41.05
C GLY A 732 8.77 6.34 -42.34
N VAL A 733 8.56 5.75 -43.50
CA VAL A 733 8.44 6.46 -44.77
C VAL A 733 7.03 7.01 -44.99
N LYS A 734 6.90 8.11 -45.72
CA LYS A 734 5.59 8.68 -46.11
C LYS A 734 4.88 7.91 -47.22
N THR A 735 5.60 7.16 -48.00
CA THR A 735 5.08 6.37 -49.13
C THR A 735 5.83 5.05 -49.23
N ALA A 736 5.15 4.00 -49.63
CA ALA A 736 5.61 2.62 -49.66
C ALA A 736 6.79 2.31 -50.63
N SER A 737 7.58 3.26 -51.07
CA SER A 737 8.72 3.06 -51.92
C SER A 737 10.04 3.20 -51.17
N LEU A 738 10.78 2.20 -51.33
CA LEU A 738 12.15 1.91 -50.98
C LEU A 738 13.14 3.00 -51.40
N GLU A 739 13.58 3.88 -50.57
CA GLU A 739 14.92 4.41 -50.68
C GLU A 739 15.38 5.02 -49.37
N VAL A 740 16.53 4.60 -48.99
CA VAL A 740 17.17 4.85 -47.72
C VAL A 740 18.00 6.12 -47.83
N SER A 741 17.37 7.21 -48.17
CA SER A 741 17.90 8.58 -47.92
C SER A 741 16.80 9.58 -48.24
N GLY A 742 16.02 9.91 -47.24
CA GLY A 742 14.94 10.90 -47.38
C GLY A 742 14.43 11.34 -46.05
N GLY A 743 13.85 12.54 -46.03
CA GLY A 743 13.20 13.06 -44.82
C GLY A 743 12.09 12.12 -44.37
N VAL A 744 12.07 11.78 -43.10
CA VAL A 744 11.06 10.95 -42.45
C VAL A 744 10.13 11.80 -41.58
N THR A 745 8.94 11.33 -41.32
CA THR A 745 8.01 11.99 -40.42
C THR A 745 7.78 11.15 -39.17
N LYS A 746 7.76 11.82 -38.04
CA LYS A 746 7.26 11.23 -36.79
C LYS A 746 5.76 11.06 -36.89
N ALA A 747 5.27 9.81 -36.93
CA ALA A 747 3.87 9.50 -36.91
C ALA A 747 3.61 8.03 -36.51
N SER A 748 2.53 7.76 -35.81
CA SER A 748 2.14 6.42 -35.37
C SER A 748 1.61 5.50 -36.47
N SER A 749 1.44 5.98 -37.70
CA SER A 749 0.82 5.25 -38.82
C SER A 749 1.60 5.34 -40.12
N THR A 750 2.93 5.42 -40.06
CA THR A 750 3.80 5.47 -41.24
C THR A 750 4.12 4.07 -41.75
N ASP A 751 4.37 3.95 -43.06
CA ASP A 751 4.84 2.69 -43.67
C ASP A 751 6.24 2.31 -43.17
N ASN A 752 6.59 1.05 -43.28
CA ASN A 752 7.89 0.55 -42.90
C ASN A 752 8.98 1.04 -43.86
N PHE A 753 10.17 1.31 -43.33
CA PHE A 753 11.36 1.34 -44.16
C PHE A 753 11.64 -0.09 -44.67
N LYS A 754 12.19 -0.20 -45.89
CA LYS A 754 12.57 -1.47 -46.46
C LYS A 754 13.98 -1.39 -47.01
N ILE A 755 14.82 -2.34 -46.67
CA ILE A 755 16.23 -2.38 -47.08
C ILE A 755 16.64 -3.78 -47.52
N THR A 756 17.50 -3.85 -48.54
CA THR A 756 18.18 -5.10 -48.92
C THR A 756 19.61 -5.04 -48.42
N VAL A 757 19.95 -5.96 -47.53
CA VAL A 757 21.29 -6.12 -46.95
C VAL A 757 22.10 -7.09 -47.79
N SER A 758 23.25 -6.66 -48.24
CA SER A 758 24.19 -7.45 -49.05
C SER A 758 25.56 -7.59 -48.37
N LYS A 759 25.86 -6.82 -47.37
CA LYS A 759 27.13 -6.81 -46.64
C LYS A 759 26.96 -7.31 -45.19
N ALA A 760 28.06 -7.65 -44.56
CA ALA A 760 28.09 -8.21 -43.23
C ALA A 760 27.81 -7.19 -42.09
N SER A 761 27.85 -5.89 -42.36
CA SER A 761 27.62 -4.84 -41.38
C SER A 761 26.59 -3.85 -41.90
N LEU A 762 25.62 -3.51 -41.09
CA LEU A 762 24.57 -2.56 -41.36
C LEU A 762 24.54 -1.52 -40.24
N THR A 763 24.66 -0.24 -40.58
CA THR A 763 24.45 0.87 -39.63
C THR A 763 23.20 1.64 -40.02
N ILE A 764 22.30 1.82 -39.07
CA ILE A 764 21.10 2.65 -39.20
C ILE A 764 21.25 3.81 -38.24
N ALA A 765 21.06 5.03 -38.73
CA ALA A 765 21.13 6.25 -37.91
C ALA A 765 19.88 7.14 -38.11
N LEU A 766 19.46 7.81 -37.06
CA LEU A 766 18.38 8.79 -37.04
C LEU A 766 18.92 10.15 -36.57
N ASP A 767 18.77 11.17 -37.40
CA ASP A 767 19.00 12.56 -37.05
C ASP A 767 17.64 13.25 -36.75
N LYS A 768 17.48 13.74 -35.51
CA LYS A 768 16.30 14.49 -35.07
C LYS A 768 16.58 15.99 -34.90
N SER A 769 17.78 16.46 -35.21
CA SER A 769 18.20 17.86 -34.94
C SER A 769 17.50 18.87 -35.85
N GLY A 770 17.01 18.45 -36.99
CA GLY A 770 16.30 19.32 -37.96
C GLY A 770 14.77 19.30 -37.76
N SER A 771 14.09 20.22 -38.43
CA SER A 771 12.61 20.29 -38.48
C SER A 771 11.99 19.03 -39.13
N THR A 772 12.78 18.29 -39.87
CA THR A 772 12.39 17.00 -40.49
C THR A 772 13.44 15.96 -40.10
N PRO A 773 13.09 14.97 -39.29
CA PRO A 773 14.00 13.88 -38.96
C PRO A 773 14.47 13.09 -40.19
N VAL A 774 15.72 12.67 -40.19
CA VAL A 774 16.37 11.96 -41.31
C VAL A 774 16.88 10.62 -40.82
N VAL A 775 16.54 9.53 -41.56
CA VAL A 775 17.11 8.21 -41.33
C VAL A 775 18.16 7.94 -42.42
N THR A 776 19.34 7.54 -42.00
CA THR A 776 20.43 7.11 -42.92
C THR A 776 20.75 5.64 -42.66
N VAL A 777 21.11 4.96 -43.72
CA VAL A 777 21.54 3.56 -43.67
C VAL A 777 22.83 3.41 -44.45
N SER A 778 23.82 2.76 -43.86
CA SER A 778 25.08 2.40 -44.51
C SER A 778 25.38 0.91 -44.34
N GLN A 779 25.97 0.30 -45.35
CA GLN A 779 26.37 -1.11 -45.37
C GLN A 779 27.87 -1.24 -45.56
#